data_58fa6863f84f7decbbfd49049226104a
#
_entry.id   58fa6863f84f7decbbfd49049226104a
#
_cell.length_a   1.000
_cell.length_b   1.000
_cell.length_c   1.000
_cell.angle_alpha   90.00
_cell.angle_beta   90.00
_cell.angle_gamma   90.00
#
_symmetry.space_group_name_H-M   'P 1'
#
loop_
_entity.id
_entity.type
_entity.pdbx_description
1 polymer ?
#
loop_
_entity_poly.entity_id
_entity_poly.type
_entity_poly.pdbx_seq_one_letter_code
_entity_poly.pdbx_strand_id
1 'polypeptide(L)'
;MNSFGRWLAIASTATMICGAGARGQESAKELTVEKIFGHGPLAGTPPSGLAWSPDAQHLTYVDGGELIEIDAGVGKPHILVSHTKLATLRAKGAVSEEDRDHRERYRMASYLWAPDSKHLLFDSNGSLWFYELASGTGIQIGSTGAPSGDDPKFSPNGEYVSFVRNHGLAVVPLRSPDTPTVNVAGSPNPNILNGEVDWVYLEELGTRSNYFWSPDSKSIAYLQMLEENVPEYPIVDWIPTHATVENQRYPQPGDPNPDVRVGVVSAKGGKTAWVHIPVEQGQDYIPRFGWVDRKTLWVETLSRDQKHRRIYFAEPGMGAAHLVLEINDEKFVNEYLDVFVAHGCIVLTNWQDGHNHLYLYRYDESRTESTRATLDKQLTKGEFEVAEIFRVDPSRKEVLYSSNEGGPLERQGWKVSFDGERTRLTEGAGFHDVQFASMGGNYADKFSTRRSPPVLEMCGVGTSCTAFWASKTVEGMRLRAPEQIEAKAKDGTILYGTLLMPVSAVGEASVPLIVNPYGGPDVQTVVDRWSDSLMFDELLVQHGFAVLHADNRGMAMRGRDFEQVAYHNFGPVQLEDQMTMIDAALAKHQELDKDRLGWWGGSWGGTFTLYAMTHSDQFKAGVALAPVTNWRDYDSIYTERYLSRPQEFPEGYKDFSVANSAAKLKGRLLLVHGTGDDNVHLSHTVQFVQRLVDAGIPYDLQIYPPKTHSFTGNDTRVHLYTRILEHFEQYLKEPAQ
;
A
#
# COMPACT_ATOMS: atom_id res chain seq x y z
N MET A 1 35.26 -42.64 52.40
CA MET A 1 34.47 -43.30 53.45
C MET A 1 33.04 -43.33 52.95
N ASN A 2 32.66 -44.44 52.36
CA ASN A 2 31.72 -45.51 52.77
C ASN A 2 30.29 -44.94 53.03
N SER A 3 29.19 -45.40 52.48
CA SER A 3 28.77 -46.77 52.09
C SER A 3 27.44 -46.62 51.30
N PHE A 4 27.21 -47.24 50.21
CA PHE A 4 26.52 -48.51 49.92
C PHE A 4 25.20 -48.75 50.67
N GLY A 5 24.11 -48.88 49.94
CA GLY A 5 22.87 -49.51 50.38
C GLY A 5 21.99 -49.92 49.19
N ARG A 6 21.92 -51.19 48.97
CA ARG A 6 21.33 -52.01 47.89
C ARG A 6 19.88 -52.43 48.17
N TRP A 7 19.12 -52.68 47.06
CA TRP A 7 18.05 -53.68 46.84
C TRP A 7 16.64 -53.34 47.26
N LEU A 8 15.63 -53.43 46.34
CA LEU A 8 14.95 -54.66 45.93
C LEU A 8 14.11 -54.47 44.70
N ALA A 9 14.20 -55.39 43.73
CA ALA A 9 13.29 -55.52 42.57
C ALA A 9 12.03 -56.30 43.01
N ILE A 10 10.85 -55.82 42.64
CA ILE A 10 9.62 -56.62 42.60
C ILE A 10 9.11 -56.59 41.15
N ALA A 11 9.19 -57.74 40.51
CA ALA A 11 8.58 -58.00 39.21
C ALA A 11 7.08 -58.22 39.40
N SER A 12 6.28 -57.35 38.81
CA SER A 12 4.84 -57.59 38.64
C SER A 12 4.55 -57.68 37.13
N THR A 13 4.31 -58.90 36.69
CA THR A 13 3.75 -59.23 35.37
C THR A 13 2.36 -58.62 35.25
N ALA A 14 2.22 -57.56 34.45
CA ALA A 14 0.93 -57.03 34.02
C ALA A 14 0.74 -57.36 32.54
N THR A 15 -0.25 -58.17 32.28
CA THR A 15 -0.78 -58.59 30.97
C THR A 15 -1.16 -57.37 30.17
N MET A 16 -0.46 -57.09 29.05
CA MET A 16 -0.87 -56.07 28.07
C MET A 16 -2.11 -56.56 27.33
N ILE A 17 -3.25 -55.96 27.62
CA ILE A 17 -4.41 -55.98 26.74
C ILE A 17 -4.14 -54.85 25.70
N CYS A 18 -3.78 -55.26 24.48
CA CYS A 18 -3.79 -54.35 23.32
C CYS A 18 -5.23 -53.92 23.00
N GLY A 19 -5.68 -52.84 23.61
CA GLY A 19 -6.79 -52.07 23.13
C GLY A 19 -6.30 -51.11 22.04
N ALA A 20 -6.48 -51.49 20.79
CA ALA A 20 -6.33 -50.58 19.66
C ALA A 20 -7.46 -49.52 19.74
N GLY A 21 -7.19 -48.48 20.51
CA GLY A 21 -7.98 -47.26 20.42
C GLY A 21 -7.63 -46.57 19.10
N ALA A 22 -8.44 -46.77 18.09
CA ALA A 22 -8.49 -45.88 16.94
C ALA A 22 -8.79 -44.47 17.49
N ARG A 23 -7.75 -43.65 17.70
CA ARG A 23 -7.93 -42.21 17.77
C ARG A 23 -8.47 -41.82 16.41
N GLY A 24 -9.78 -41.53 16.35
CA GLY A 24 -10.38 -40.91 15.21
C GLY A 24 -9.53 -39.68 14.87
N GLN A 25 -8.96 -39.73 13.68
CA GLN A 25 -8.35 -38.58 13.06
C GLN A 25 -9.49 -37.57 12.90
N GLU A 26 -9.55 -36.53 13.76
CA GLU A 26 -10.46 -35.42 13.50
C GLU A 26 -10.15 -34.96 12.08
N SER A 27 -11.14 -35.13 11.19
CA SER A 27 -11.01 -34.65 9.82
C SER A 27 -10.74 -33.16 9.90
N ALA A 28 -9.61 -32.72 9.34
CA ALA A 28 -9.31 -31.31 9.22
C ALA A 28 -10.57 -30.62 8.62
N LYS A 29 -11.05 -29.55 9.28
CA LYS A 29 -12.21 -28.80 8.80
C LYS A 29 -11.89 -28.29 7.40
N GLU A 30 -12.71 -28.68 6.44
CA GLU A 30 -12.58 -28.28 5.04
C GLU A 30 -12.78 -26.75 4.90
N LEU A 31 -11.85 -26.07 4.21
CA LEU A 31 -11.99 -24.68 3.81
C LEU A 31 -13.09 -24.59 2.73
N THR A 32 -13.84 -23.51 2.76
CA THR A 32 -14.76 -23.13 1.69
C THR A 32 -14.61 -21.65 1.41
N VAL A 33 -14.96 -21.21 0.20
CA VAL A 33 -14.93 -19.79 -0.17
C VAL A 33 -15.73 -18.94 0.83
N GLU A 34 -16.92 -19.42 1.22
CA GLU A 34 -17.78 -18.76 2.21
C GLU A 34 -17.10 -18.59 3.57
N LYS A 35 -16.37 -19.60 4.06
CA LYS A 35 -15.63 -19.51 5.33
C LYS A 35 -14.50 -18.49 5.25
N ILE A 36 -13.83 -18.38 4.11
CA ILE A 36 -12.67 -17.47 3.93
C ILE A 36 -13.14 -16.03 3.80
N PHE A 37 -14.17 -15.77 3.00
CA PHE A 37 -14.54 -14.42 2.58
C PHE A 37 -15.89 -13.92 3.11
N GLY A 38 -16.78 -14.84 3.59
CA GLY A 38 -18.14 -14.47 3.97
C GLY A 38 -18.26 -13.76 5.32
N HIS A 39 -17.29 -13.90 6.22
CA HIS A 39 -17.40 -13.43 7.62
C HIS A 39 -16.18 -12.67 8.12
N GLY A 40 -15.34 -12.14 7.23
CA GLY A 40 -14.08 -11.51 7.55
C GLY A 40 -12.94 -12.53 7.75
N PRO A 41 -11.69 -12.05 8.01
CA PRO A 41 -10.52 -12.91 8.06
C PRO A 41 -10.62 -14.03 9.10
N LEU A 42 -10.30 -15.26 8.71
CA LEU A 42 -10.36 -16.43 9.61
C LEU A 42 -9.42 -16.29 10.83
N ALA A 43 -8.28 -15.65 10.64
CA ALA A 43 -7.34 -15.35 11.72
C ALA A 43 -7.79 -14.19 12.63
N GLY A 44 -8.95 -13.58 12.33
CA GLY A 44 -9.45 -12.38 12.99
C GLY A 44 -8.94 -11.09 12.32
N THR A 45 -9.69 -10.03 12.49
CA THR A 45 -9.32 -8.71 11.95
C THR A 45 -8.37 -8.03 12.92
N PRO A 46 -7.14 -7.69 12.50
CA PRO A 46 -6.23 -6.92 13.34
C PRO A 46 -6.82 -5.55 13.69
N PRO A 47 -6.49 -4.99 14.85
CA PRO A 47 -6.80 -3.61 15.19
C PRO A 47 -6.38 -2.64 14.11
N SER A 48 -7.17 -1.58 13.91
CA SER A 48 -6.91 -0.54 12.92
C SER A 48 -6.68 0.81 13.57
N GLY A 49 -6.13 1.77 12.81
CA GLY A 49 -5.97 3.14 13.26
C GLY A 49 -5.05 3.28 14.48
N LEU A 50 -3.95 2.51 14.53
CA LEU A 50 -2.95 2.70 15.57
C LEU A 50 -2.44 4.14 15.55
N ALA A 51 -2.44 4.80 16.71
CA ALA A 51 -1.94 6.16 16.85
C ALA A 51 -1.33 6.40 18.24
N TRP A 52 -0.13 6.99 18.25
CA TRP A 52 0.48 7.46 19.49
C TRP A 52 -0.03 8.84 19.89
N SER A 53 -0.26 9.04 21.16
CA SER A 53 -0.48 10.38 21.69
C SER A 53 0.75 11.27 21.46
N PRO A 54 0.60 12.60 21.30
CA PRO A 54 1.73 13.51 21.09
C PRO A 54 2.80 13.47 22.18
N ASP A 55 2.43 13.16 23.43
CA ASP A 55 3.35 13.00 24.56
C ASP A 55 4.02 11.61 24.61
N ALA A 56 3.70 10.72 23.64
CA ALA A 56 4.23 9.37 23.53
C ALA A 56 3.96 8.45 24.75
N GLN A 57 2.95 8.79 25.57
CA GLN A 57 2.61 7.98 26.73
C GLN A 57 1.49 6.98 26.47
N HIS A 58 0.69 7.18 25.41
CA HIS A 58 -0.48 6.40 25.10
C HIS A 58 -0.46 5.93 23.66
N LEU A 59 -0.66 4.62 23.46
CA LEU A 59 -0.96 4.03 22.17
C LEU A 59 -2.46 3.78 22.10
N THR A 60 -3.12 4.26 21.05
CA THR A 60 -4.55 3.98 20.82
C THR A 60 -4.77 3.24 19.52
N TYR A 61 -5.88 2.49 19.46
CA TYR A 61 -6.30 1.75 18.28
C TYR A 61 -7.79 1.42 18.33
N VAL A 62 -8.37 1.09 17.19
CA VAL A 62 -9.78 0.66 17.10
C VAL A 62 -9.84 -0.86 17.01
N ASP A 63 -10.57 -1.49 17.91
CA ASP A 63 -10.87 -2.92 17.91
C ASP A 63 -12.33 -3.16 18.32
N GLY A 64 -13.04 -4.02 17.60
CA GLY A 64 -14.45 -4.33 17.87
C GLY A 64 -15.40 -3.12 17.85
N GLY A 65 -15.00 -2.01 17.21
CA GLY A 65 -15.73 -0.76 17.16
C GLY A 65 -15.56 0.11 18.42
N GLU A 66 -14.62 -0.20 19.28
CA GLU A 66 -14.20 0.57 20.44
C GLU A 66 -12.86 1.23 20.20
N LEU A 67 -12.62 2.40 20.79
CA LEU A 67 -11.29 2.98 20.86
C LEU A 67 -10.61 2.46 22.13
N ILE A 68 -9.54 1.74 21.95
CA ILE A 68 -8.74 1.12 23.02
C ILE A 68 -7.49 1.96 23.24
N GLU A 69 -7.02 2.02 24.47
CA GLU A 69 -5.78 2.68 24.89
C GLU A 69 -4.87 1.72 25.65
N ILE A 70 -3.57 1.89 25.44
CA ILE A 70 -2.51 1.25 26.21
C ILE A 70 -1.56 2.33 26.74
N ASP A 71 -1.39 2.39 28.05
CA ASP A 71 -0.34 3.20 28.66
C ASP A 71 1.04 2.59 28.40
N ALA A 72 1.96 3.38 27.89
CA ALA A 72 3.32 2.92 27.53
C ALA A 72 4.10 2.31 28.72
N GLY A 73 3.78 2.70 29.96
CA GLY A 73 4.40 2.17 31.18
C GLY A 73 3.72 0.94 31.78
N VAL A 74 2.46 0.66 31.42
CA VAL A 74 1.64 -0.41 32.04
C VAL A 74 1.36 -1.56 31.09
N GLY A 75 1.27 -1.28 29.81
CA GLY A 75 1.13 -2.29 28.74
C GLY A 75 -0.18 -3.07 28.72
N LYS A 76 -1.23 -2.63 29.45
CA LYS A 76 -2.53 -3.30 29.47
C LYS A 76 -3.58 -2.50 28.72
N PRO A 77 -4.25 -3.10 27.70
CA PRO A 77 -5.33 -2.45 26.99
C PRO A 77 -6.53 -2.16 27.88
N HIS A 78 -7.15 -0.99 27.70
CA HIS A 78 -8.44 -0.64 28.29
C HIS A 78 -9.28 0.21 27.32
N ILE A 79 -10.60 0.19 27.49
CA ILE A 79 -11.51 0.95 26.64
C ILE A 79 -11.40 2.43 27.00
N LEU A 80 -10.91 3.26 26.06
CA LEU A 80 -10.86 4.72 26.19
C LEU A 80 -12.21 5.33 25.78
N VAL A 81 -12.79 4.90 24.65
CA VAL A 81 -14.11 5.36 24.20
C VAL A 81 -14.92 4.14 23.72
N SER A 82 -16.05 3.89 24.37
CA SER A 82 -16.88 2.72 24.08
C SER A 82 -17.60 2.84 22.74
N HIS A 83 -17.94 1.69 22.15
CA HIS A 83 -18.75 1.58 20.92
C HIS A 83 -20.05 2.40 21.00
N THR A 84 -20.77 2.33 22.15
CA THR A 84 -22.00 3.08 22.36
C THR A 84 -21.76 4.59 22.27
N LYS A 85 -20.63 5.07 22.79
CA LYS A 85 -20.28 6.48 22.71
C LYS A 85 -19.88 6.89 21.31
N LEU A 86 -19.03 6.12 20.65
CA LEU A 86 -18.65 6.36 19.25
C LEU A 86 -19.86 6.37 18.31
N ALA A 87 -20.87 5.52 18.57
CA ALA A 87 -22.11 5.51 17.81
C ALA A 87 -22.88 6.84 17.86
N THR A 88 -22.70 7.64 18.93
CA THR A 88 -23.31 8.98 19.04
C THR A 88 -22.58 10.06 18.21
N LEU A 89 -21.37 9.78 17.77
CA LEU A 89 -20.51 10.69 16.99
C LEU A 89 -20.53 10.36 15.48
N ARG A 90 -21.50 9.59 15.05
CA ARG A 90 -21.58 9.16 13.63
C ARG A 90 -22.26 10.22 12.77
N ALA A 91 -21.79 10.30 11.51
CA ALA A 91 -22.47 11.04 10.47
C ALA A 91 -23.89 10.51 10.24
N LYS A 92 -24.80 11.41 9.87
CA LYS A 92 -26.14 11.03 9.41
C LYS A 92 -26.10 10.89 7.89
N GLY A 93 -26.07 9.67 7.40
CA GLY A 93 -26.08 9.38 5.96
C GLY A 93 -25.46 8.03 5.61
N ALA A 94 -25.73 7.55 4.41
CA ALA A 94 -25.07 6.40 3.84
C ALA A 94 -23.72 6.84 3.25
N VAL A 95 -22.69 6.03 3.45
CA VAL A 95 -21.37 6.19 2.82
C VAL A 95 -21.43 5.55 1.45
N SER A 96 -20.91 6.20 0.42
CA SER A 96 -20.80 5.62 -0.93
C SER A 96 -19.85 4.41 -0.93
N GLU A 97 -19.94 3.57 -1.94
CA GLU A 97 -18.99 2.46 -2.14
C GLU A 97 -17.58 2.99 -2.37
N GLU A 98 -17.46 4.05 -3.14
CA GLU A 98 -16.22 4.75 -3.44
C GLU A 98 -15.57 5.35 -2.20
N ASP A 99 -16.30 6.14 -1.39
CA ASP A 99 -15.79 6.68 -0.13
C ASP A 99 -15.27 5.58 0.80
N ARG A 100 -15.96 4.43 0.83
CA ARG A 100 -15.53 3.29 1.64
C ARG A 100 -14.25 2.68 1.11
N ASP A 101 -14.19 2.47 -0.20
CA ASP A 101 -13.01 1.94 -0.87
C ASP A 101 -11.80 2.86 -0.70
N HIS A 102 -11.96 4.16 -0.91
CA HIS A 102 -10.90 5.16 -0.73
C HIS A 102 -10.39 5.17 0.72
N ARG A 103 -11.28 5.17 1.71
CA ARG A 103 -10.88 5.15 3.13
C ARG A 103 -10.12 3.88 3.50
N GLU A 104 -10.49 2.73 2.93
CA GLU A 104 -9.80 1.45 3.15
C GLU A 104 -8.48 1.39 2.38
N ARG A 105 -8.48 1.72 1.08
CA ARG A 105 -7.33 1.68 0.17
C ARG A 105 -6.21 2.61 0.65
N TYR A 106 -6.56 3.84 0.99
CA TYR A 106 -5.61 4.86 1.41
C TYR A 106 -5.40 4.94 2.92
N ARG A 107 -5.98 4.01 3.69
CA ARG A 107 -5.84 3.91 5.16
C ARG A 107 -6.13 5.23 5.88
N MET A 108 -7.20 5.92 5.50
CA MET A 108 -7.59 7.18 6.09
C MET A 108 -7.88 7.02 7.59
N ALA A 109 -7.30 7.91 8.40
CA ALA A 109 -7.47 7.87 9.85
C ALA A 109 -8.91 8.22 10.26
N SER A 110 -9.51 7.41 11.13
CA SER A 110 -10.83 7.67 11.68
C SER A 110 -10.82 8.62 12.90
N TYR A 111 -9.65 8.90 13.45
CA TYR A 111 -9.45 9.86 14.53
C TYR A 111 -8.00 10.37 14.56
N LEU A 112 -7.81 11.52 15.20
CA LEU A 112 -6.53 12.18 15.42
C LEU A 112 -6.39 12.62 16.86
N TRP A 113 -5.20 12.52 17.42
CA TRP A 113 -4.87 13.13 18.69
C TRP A 113 -4.68 14.65 18.55
N ALA A 114 -5.28 15.41 19.48
CA ALA A 114 -4.93 16.82 19.60
C ALA A 114 -3.53 16.99 20.21
N PRO A 115 -2.81 18.10 19.89
CA PRO A 115 -1.44 18.32 20.37
C PRO A 115 -1.29 18.31 21.91
N ASP A 116 -2.38 18.49 22.66
CA ASP A 116 -2.39 18.52 24.11
C ASP A 116 -2.51 17.13 24.77
N SER A 117 -2.63 16.05 23.99
CA SER A 117 -2.84 14.68 24.45
C SER A 117 -4.07 14.49 25.37
N LYS A 118 -5.06 15.39 25.28
CA LYS A 118 -6.29 15.37 26.12
C LYS A 118 -7.57 15.35 25.31
N HIS A 119 -7.47 15.65 24.04
CA HIS A 119 -8.58 15.67 23.11
C HIS A 119 -8.31 14.81 21.89
N LEU A 120 -9.40 14.36 21.28
CA LEU A 120 -9.40 13.63 20.00
C LEU A 120 -10.26 14.38 19.00
N LEU A 121 -9.92 14.24 17.73
CA LEU A 121 -10.77 14.61 16.62
C LEU A 121 -11.22 13.34 15.92
N PHE A 122 -12.51 12.99 16.02
CA PHE A 122 -13.07 11.87 15.26
C PHE A 122 -13.51 12.36 13.89
N ASP A 123 -13.12 11.62 12.86
CA ASP A 123 -13.65 11.75 11.51
C ASP A 123 -14.64 10.61 11.26
N SER A 124 -15.90 10.96 11.19
CA SER A 124 -16.98 10.05 10.81
C SER A 124 -17.50 10.44 9.42
N ASN A 125 -16.80 9.98 8.37
CA ASN A 125 -17.13 10.23 6.95
C ASN A 125 -17.31 11.73 6.67
N GLY A 126 -16.27 12.51 6.95
CA GLY A 126 -16.24 13.96 6.79
C GLY A 126 -17.03 14.74 7.86
N SER A 127 -17.72 14.09 8.79
CA SER A 127 -18.31 14.74 9.97
C SER A 127 -17.31 14.74 11.11
N LEU A 128 -16.76 15.89 11.43
CA LEU A 128 -15.69 16.05 12.42
C LEU A 128 -16.26 16.33 13.81
N TRP A 129 -15.75 15.60 14.81
CA TRP A 129 -16.17 15.70 16.21
C TRP A 129 -14.96 15.95 17.11
N PHE A 130 -14.90 17.12 17.72
CA PHE A 130 -13.90 17.42 18.73
C PHE A 130 -14.35 16.85 20.08
N TYR A 131 -13.55 15.96 20.64
CA TYR A 131 -13.90 15.12 21.79
C TYR A 131 -12.94 15.36 22.95
N GLU A 132 -13.48 15.70 24.14
CA GLU A 132 -12.71 15.85 25.36
C GLU A 132 -12.71 14.53 26.14
N LEU A 133 -11.53 13.99 26.42
CA LEU A 133 -11.37 12.70 27.11
C LEU A 133 -11.87 12.75 28.55
N ALA A 134 -11.58 13.84 29.29
CA ALA A 134 -11.92 13.95 30.70
C ALA A 134 -13.42 13.98 30.97
N SER A 135 -14.21 14.68 30.16
CA SER A 135 -15.66 14.78 30.30
C SER A 135 -16.41 13.70 29.51
N GLY A 136 -15.76 13.05 28.58
CA GLY A 136 -16.39 12.14 27.65
C GLY A 136 -17.41 12.82 26.72
N THR A 137 -17.23 14.10 26.41
CA THR A 137 -18.16 14.85 25.56
C THR A 137 -17.56 15.22 24.22
N GLY A 138 -18.34 15.09 23.15
CA GLY A 138 -17.95 15.47 21.78
C GLY A 138 -18.87 16.56 21.23
N ILE A 139 -18.29 17.53 20.58
CA ILE A 139 -19.02 18.58 19.84
C ILE A 139 -18.68 18.45 18.35
N GLN A 140 -19.70 18.52 17.50
CA GLN A 140 -19.50 18.56 16.06
C GLN A 140 -18.97 19.93 15.67
N ILE A 141 -17.90 19.96 14.85
CA ILE A 141 -17.27 21.20 14.35
C ILE A 141 -17.52 21.37 12.86
N GLY A 142 -17.41 22.61 12.39
CA GLY A 142 -17.48 22.96 10.96
C GLY A 142 -18.85 23.34 10.46
N SER A 143 -19.89 22.57 10.62
CA SER A 143 -21.31 22.95 10.46
C SER A 143 -22.22 21.82 10.91
N THR A 144 -23.34 22.14 11.54
CA THR A 144 -24.35 21.16 11.94
C THR A 144 -25.15 20.68 10.72
N GLY A 145 -25.07 19.37 10.42
CA GLY A 145 -25.92 18.73 9.39
C GLY A 145 -25.33 18.61 8.00
N ALA A 146 -24.09 19.05 7.77
CA ALA A 146 -23.34 18.80 6.53
C ALA A 146 -21.97 18.18 6.88
N PRO A 147 -21.30 17.47 5.94
CA PRO A 147 -19.91 17.06 6.12
C PRO A 147 -19.04 18.28 6.44
N SER A 148 -18.14 18.15 7.42
CA SER A 148 -17.20 19.23 7.75
C SER A 148 -16.14 19.35 6.67
N GLY A 149 -15.58 18.23 6.25
CA GLY A 149 -14.58 18.11 5.19
C GLY A 149 -13.60 16.97 5.43
N ASP A 150 -12.68 16.82 4.51
CA ASP A 150 -11.68 15.77 4.46
C ASP A 150 -10.29 16.27 4.89
N ASP A 151 -9.35 15.34 5.12
CA ASP A 151 -7.97 15.60 5.54
C ASP A 151 -7.87 16.59 6.71
N PRO A 152 -8.55 16.34 7.86
CA PRO A 152 -8.55 17.26 8.98
C PRO A 152 -7.18 17.31 9.67
N LYS A 153 -6.78 18.51 10.15
CA LYS A 153 -5.54 18.72 10.90
C LYS A 153 -5.72 19.71 12.04
N PHE A 154 -5.09 19.41 13.16
CA PHE A 154 -4.88 20.41 14.20
C PHE A 154 -3.77 21.40 13.80
N SER A 155 -3.93 22.67 14.18
CA SER A 155 -2.77 23.56 14.22
C SER A 155 -1.77 23.10 15.29
N PRO A 156 -0.45 23.34 15.15
CA PRO A 156 0.56 22.93 16.11
C PRO A 156 0.29 23.36 17.57
N ASN A 157 -0.35 24.52 17.76
CA ASN A 157 -0.74 25.00 19.09
C ASN A 157 -2.08 24.47 19.61
N GLY A 158 -2.79 23.63 18.81
CA GLY A 158 -4.08 23.06 19.20
C GLY A 158 -5.26 24.04 19.26
N GLU A 159 -5.12 25.27 18.74
CA GLU A 159 -6.19 26.29 18.81
C GLU A 159 -7.18 26.18 17.65
N TYR A 160 -6.79 25.54 16.55
CA TYR A 160 -7.58 25.43 15.33
C TYR A 160 -7.61 23.99 14.80
N VAL A 161 -8.68 23.69 14.07
CA VAL A 161 -8.76 22.55 13.14
C VAL A 161 -8.97 23.10 11.74
N SER A 162 -8.19 22.60 10.79
CA SER A 162 -8.37 22.84 9.35
C SER A 162 -8.84 21.58 8.64
N PHE A 163 -9.49 21.73 7.51
CA PHE A 163 -9.93 20.63 6.64
C PHE A 163 -10.18 21.13 5.22
N VAL A 164 -10.22 20.21 4.27
CA VAL A 164 -10.61 20.47 2.87
C VAL A 164 -12.13 20.33 2.75
N ARG A 165 -12.76 21.28 2.05
CA ARG A 165 -14.19 21.24 1.76
C ARG A 165 -14.51 22.05 0.48
N ASN A 166 -15.26 21.44 -0.43
CA ASN A 166 -15.66 22.08 -1.69
C ASN A 166 -14.45 22.67 -2.44
N HIS A 167 -13.42 21.86 -2.64
CA HIS A 167 -12.15 22.24 -3.30
C HIS A 167 -11.43 23.43 -2.66
N GLY A 168 -11.61 23.62 -1.36
CA GLY A 168 -11.01 24.72 -0.62
C GLY A 168 -10.65 24.38 0.81
N LEU A 169 -9.81 25.23 1.41
CA LEU A 169 -9.38 25.09 2.80
C LEU A 169 -10.25 25.88 3.74
N ALA A 170 -10.67 25.25 4.81
CA ALA A 170 -11.46 25.81 5.89
C ALA A 170 -10.73 25.67 7.24
N VAL A 171 -10.95 26.62 8.14
CA VAL A 171 -10.39 26.67 9.50
C VAL A 171 -11.48 26.97 10.53
N VAL A 172 -11.50 26.20 11.62
CA VAL A 172 -12.41 26.39 12.76
C VAL A 172 -11.60 26.62 14.04
N PRO A 173 -11.84 27.71 14.79
CA PRO A 173 -11.23 27.92 16.10
C PRO A 173 -11.93 27.05 17.15
N LEU A 174 -11.15 26.28 17.94
CA LEU A 174 -11.69 25.34 18.92
C LEU A 174 -12.12 25.98 20.23
N ARG A 175 -11.56 27.14 20.60
CA ARG A 175 -11.95 27.86 21.83
C ARG A 175 -13.36 28.47 21.77
N SER A 176 -13.94 28.59 20.58
CA SER A 176 -15.28 29.14 20.36
C SER A 176 -15.93 28.36 19.22
N PRO A 177 -16.40 27.12 19.49
CA PRO A 177 -16.92 26.22 18.45
C PRO A 177 -18.14 26.78 17.70
N ASP A 178 -18.86 27.73 18.30
CA ASP A 178 -19.95 28.50 17.65
C ASP A 178 -19.44 29.57 16.69
N THR A 179 -18.12 29.79 16.61
CA THR A 179 -17.53 30.74 15.64
C THR A 179 -17.66 30.16 14.24
N PRO A 180 -18.11 30.96 13.27
CA PRO A 180 -18.23 30.48 11.91
C PRO A 180 -16.91 29.96 11.37
N THR A 181 -16.98 28.87 10.57
CA THR A 181 -15.87 28.36 9.78
C THR A 181 -15.34 29.45 8.85
N VAL A 182 -14.03 29.66 8.84
CA VAL A 182 -13.37 30.61 7.94
C VAL A 182 -12.86 29.84 6.73
N ASN A 183 -13.38 30.13 5.53
CA ASN A 183 -12.78 29.64 4.30
C ASN A 183 -11.52 30.49 4.02
N VAL A 184 -10.35 29.87 4.18
CA VAL A 184 -9.05 30.57 4.06
C VAL A 184 -8.52 30.54 2.64
N ALA A 185 -8.81 29.51 1.88
CA ALA A 185 -8.52 29.40 0.44
C ALA A 185 -9.68 28.72 -0.27
N GLY A 186 -9.99 29.14 -1.50
CA GLY A 186 -11.06 28.58 -2.32
C GLY A 186 -11.19 29.31 -3.63
N SER A 187 -11.93 28.73 -4.57
CA SER A 187 -12.21 29.30 -5.89
C SER A 187 -13.66 29.04 -6.28
N PRO A 188 -14.32 29.94 -7.01
CA PRO A 188 -15.60 29.64 -7.65
C PRO A 188 -15.47 28.73 -8.87
N ASN A 189 -14.27 28.53 -9.41
CA ASN A 189 -13.98 27.57 -10.47
C ASN A 189 -13.84 26.17 -9.87
N PRO A 190 -14.72 25.20 -10.20
CA PRO A 190 -14.70 23.86 -9.67
C PRO A 190 -13.45 23.06 -10.10
N ASN A 191 -12.75 23.48 -11.15
CA ASN A 191 -11.52 22.85 -11.61
C ASN A 191 -10.26 23.31 -10.83
N ILE A 192 -10.43 24.11 -9.77
CA ILE A 192 -9.32 24.56 -8.91
C ILE A 192 -9.43 23.90 -7.56
N LEU A 193 -8.52 22.98 -7.30
CA LEU A 193 -8.32 22.30 -6.01
C LEU A 193 -7.36 23.11 -5.13
N ASN A 194 -7.73 23.38 -3.87
CA ASN A 194 -6.88 24.12 -2.93
C ASN A 194 -6.61 23.26 -1.70
N GLY A 195 -5.40 22.71 -1.58
CA GLY A 195 -5.01 21.83 -0.50
C GLY A 195 -5.63 20.44 -0.58
N GLU A 196 -6.45 20.19 -1.58
CA GLU A 196 -7.00 18.89 -1.91
C GLU A 196 -6.00 18.09 -2.75
N VAL A 197 -6.03 16.77 -2.63
CA VAL A 197 -5.20 15.84 -3.41
C VAL A 197 -6.05 15.31 -4.55
N ASP A 198 -5.56 15.40 -5.79
CA ASP A 198 -6.20 14.74 -6.92
C ASP A 198 -5.95 13.23 -6.90
N TRP A 199 -6.66 12.51 -7.76
CA TRP A 199 -6.57 11.05 -7.82
C TRP A 199 -5.16 10.56 -8.16
N VAL A 200 -4.46 11.20 -9.12
CA VAL A 200 -3.13 10.79 -9.57
C VAL A 200 -2.07 10.95 -8.47
N TYR A 201 -2.09 12.07 -7.75
CA TYR A 201 -1.19 12.28 -6.62
C TYR A 201 -1.47 11.32 -5.46
N LEU A 202 -2.75 11.01 -5.24
CA LEU A 202 -3.16 10.10 -4.18
C LEU A 202 -2.73 8.66 -4.47
N GLU A 203 -2.96 8.19 -5.69
CA GLU A 203 -2.64 6.81 -6.12
C GLU A 203 -1.15 6.63 -6.39
N GLU A 204 -0.56 7.43 -7.27
CA GLU A 204 0.74 7.17 -7.85
C GLU A 204 1.91 7.80 -7.08
N LEU A 205 1.70 8.95 -6.43
CA LEU A 205 2.72 9.60 -5.62
C LEU A 205 2.60 9.31 -4.13
N GLY A 206 1.57 8.56 -3.71
CA GLY A 206 1.30 8.28 -2.31
C GLY A 206 1.10 9.54 -1.47
N THR A 207 0.69 10.66 -2.10
CA THR A 207 0.43 11.93 -1.42
C THR A 207 -0.91 11.83 -0.70
N ARG A 208 -0.93 12.04 0.62
CA ARG A 208 -2.14 11.95 1.44
C ARG A 208 -2.66 13.31 1.86
N SER A 209 -1.91 14.37 1.59
CA SER A 209 -2.24 15.72 1.99
C SER A 209 -1.48 16.76 1.18
N ASN A 210 -2.18 17.82 0.80
CA ASN A 210 -1.64 18.94 0.03
C ASN A 210 -1.70 20.26 0.78
N TYR A 211 -1.71 20.24 2.13
CA TYR A 211 -1.56 21.48 2.91
C TYR A 211 -0.94 21.22 4.29
N PHE A 212 -0.20 22.20 4.82
CA PHE A 212 0.56 22.07 6.06
C PHE A 212 0.55 23.38 6.87
N TRP A 213 0.28 23.28 8.17
CA TRP A 213 0.38 24.40 9.09
C TRP A 213 1.82 24.87 9.26
N SER A 214 2.01 26.19 9.35
CA SER A 214 3.30 26.74 9.79
C SER A 214 3.58 26.36 11.26
N PRO A 215 4.85 26.20 11.66
CA PRO A 215 5.22 25.84 13.02
C PRO A 215 4.68 26.79 14.10
N ASP A 216 4.42 28.05 13.75
CA ASP A 216 3.84 29.05 14.66
C ASP A 216 2.30 29.14 14.62
N SER A 217 1.64 28.24 13.89
CA SER A 217 0.17 28.13 13.78
C SER A 217 -0.52 29.36 13.17
N LYS A 218 0.22 30.23 12.46
CA LYS A 218 -0.38 31.46 11.90
C LYS A 218 -0.77 31.37 10.45
N SER A 219 -0.17 30.44 9.71
CA SER A 219 -0.36 30.30 8.27
C SER A 219 -0.48 28.84 7.87
N ILE A 220 -1.03 28.63 6.68
CA ILE A 220 -1.12 27.32 6.02
C ILE A 220 -0.45 27.44 4.66
N ALA A 221 0.52 26.56 4.39
CA ALA A 221 1.03 26.32 3.05
C ALA A 221 0.15 25.28 2.37
N TYR A 222 -0.21 25.47 1.10
CA TYR A 222 -1.03 24.54 0.35
C TYR A 222 -0.66 24.48 -1.12
N LEU A 223 -0.85 23.31 -1.73
CA LEU A 223 -0.79 23.14 -3.17
C LEU A 223 -2.14 23.54 -3.76
N GLN A 224 -2.11 24.34 -4.83
CA GLN A 224 -3.25 24.55 -5.69
C GLN A 224 -3.00 23.82 -7.00
N MET A 225 -4.04 23.11 -7.46
CA MET A 225 -4.05 22.39 -8.74
C MET A 225 -5.14 22.99 -9.62
N LEU A 226 -4.86 23.24 -10.89
CA LEU A 226 -5.82 23.64 -11.91
C LEU A 226 -5.95 22.51 -12.93
N GLU A 227 -7.11 21.85 -12.92
CA GLU A 227 -7.39 20.64 -13.72
C GLU A 227 -8.18 20.93 -15.00
N GLU A 228 -8.40 22.21 -15.38
CA GLU A 228 -9.25 22.60 -16.50
C GLU A 228 -8.85 21.91 -17.82
N ASN A 229 -7.54 21.66 -18.02
CA ASN A 229 -7.01 21.01 -19.23
C ASN A 229 -6.85 19.49 -19.09
N VAL A 230 -7.06 18.91 -17.90
CA VAL A 230 -7.00 17.47 -17.69
C VAL A 230 -8.26 16.83 -18.26
N PRO A 231 -8.16 15.80 -19.13
CA PRO A 231 -9.33 15.12 -19.67
C PRO A 231 -10.21 14.49 -18.60
N GLU A 232 -11.51 14.43 -18.86
CA GLU A 232 -12.48 13.73 -18.01
C GLU A 232 -12.76 12.33 -18.53
N TYR A 233 -12.81 11.37 -17.61
CA TYR A 233 -13.24 10.01 -17.89
C TYR A 233 -14.61 9.75 -17.21
N PRO A 234 -15.65 9.25 -17.93
CA PRO A 234 -16.95 8.98 -17.37
C PRO A 234 -16.99 7.61 -16.67
N ILE A 235 -17.24 7.60 -15.37
CA ILE A 235 -17.56 6.41 -14.60
C ILE A 235 -19.08 6.33 -14.47
N VAL A 236 -19.68 5.21 -14.91
CA VAL A 236 -21.13 5.08 -14.98
C VAL A 236 -21.68 4.11 -13.95
N ASP A 237 -22.52 4.57 -13.05
CA ASP A 237 -23.33 3.71 -12.21
C ASP A 237 -24.62 3.30 -12.94
N TRP A 238 -24.72 2.03 -13.28
CA TRP A 238 -25.82 1.42 -14.04
C TRP A 238 -26.94 0.89 -13.14
N ILE A 239 -26.80 0.92 -11.81
CA ILE A 239 -27.78 0.32 -10.89
C ILE A 239 -29.06 1.15 -10.76
N PRO A 240 -29.02 2.47 -10.66
CA PRO A 240 -30.24 3.29 -10.62
C PRO A 240 -31.06 3.15 -11.91
N THR A 241 -32.40 3.31 -11.81
CA THR A 241 -33.30 3.31 -12.99
C THR A 241 -32.85 4.30 -14.09
N HIS A 242 -32.30 5.42 -13.66
CA HIS A 242 -31.60 6.37 -14.53
C HIS A 242 -30.13 6.32 -14.13
N ALA A 243 -29.29 5.81 -15.02
CA ALA A 243 -27.85 5.74 -14.79
C ALA A 243 -27.28 7.14 -14.45
N THR A 244 -26.38 7.15 -13.49
CA THR A 244 -25.63 8.37 -13.12
C THR A 244 -24.22 8.29 -13.66
N VAL A 245 -23.63 9.44 -13.92
CA VAL A 245 -22.26 9.55 -14.45
C VAL A 245 -21.47 10.43 -13.51
N GLU A 246 -20.34 9.94 -13.08
CA GLU A 246 -19.29 10.70 -12.44
C GLU A 246 -18.18 10.95 -13.45
N ASN A 247 -17.70 12.19 -13.55
CA ASN A 247 -16.59 12.55 -14.44
C ASN A 247 -15.32 12.69 -13.60
N GLN A 248 -14.42 11.75 -13.72
CA GLN A 248 -13.11 11.75 -13.08
C GLN A 248 -12.10 12.50 -13.95
N ARG A 249 -11.34 13.44 -13.37
CA ARG A 249 -10.16 14.00 -14.03
C ARG A 249 -9.04 12.96 -14.01
N TYR A 250 -8.66 12.49 -15.20
CA TYR A 250 -7.73 11.38 -15.36
C TYR A 250 -6.81 11.60 -16.56
N PRO A 251 -5.58 12.10 -16.34
CA PRO A 251 -4.63 12.33 -17.43
C PRO A 251 -4.08 10.99 -17.93
N GLN A 252 -4.25 10.71 -19.21
CA GLN A 252 -3.65 9.59 -19.88
C GLN A 252 -2.25 9.96 -20.43
N PRO A 253 -1.42 8.99 -20.83
CA PRO A 253 -0.09 9.28 -21.37
C PRO A 253 -0.12 10.22 -22.57
N GLY A 254 0.59 11.34 -22.45
CA GLY A 254 0.64 12.41 -23.42
C GLY A 254 -0.35 13.54 -23.20
N ASP A 255 -1.33 13.38 -22.31
CA ASP A 255 -2.27 14.42 -21.92
C ASP A 255 -1.63 15.46 -21.00
N PRO A 256 -2.20 16.67 -20.90
CA PRO A 256 -1.78 17.62 -19.87
C PRO A 256 -2.03 17.08 -18.46
N ASN A 257 -1.05 17.26 -17.56
CA ASN A 257 -1.25 17.15 -16.12
C ASN A 257 -1.86 18.44 -15.57
N PRO A 258 -2.34 18.49 -14.32
CA PRO A 258 -2.75 19.72 -13.68
C PRO A 258 -1.65 20.78 -13.67
N ASP A 259 -2.01 22.07 -13.82
CA ASP A 259 -1.11 23.16 -13.45
C ASP A 259 -1.01 23.25 -11.94
N VAL A 260 0.22 23.31 -11.40
CA VAL A 260 0.48 23.23 -9.95
C VAL A 260 1.26 24.43 -9.42
N ARG A 261 0.89 24.91 -8.23
CA ARG A 261 1.62 25.98 -7.53
C ARG A 261 1.42 25.91 -6.02
N VAL A 262 2.42 26.34 -5.29
CA VAL A 262 2.37 26.43 -3.83
C VAL A 262 2.03 27.83 -3.39
N GLY A 263 1.10 27.96 -2.45
CA GLY A 263 0.71 29.21 -1.84
C GLY A 263 0.70 29.16 -0.33
N VAL A 264 0.80 30.33 0.30
CA VAL A 264 0.68 30.47 1.76
C VAL A 264 -0.42 31.48 2.07
N VAL A 265 -1.34 31.07 2.96
CA VAL A 265 -2.46 31.90 3.41
C VAL A 265 -2.46 31.98 4.94
N SER A 266 -2.93 33.10 5.49
CA SER A 266 -3.13 33.25 6.93
C SER A 266 -4.26 32.33 7.43
N ALA A 267 -4.11 31.75 8.62
CA ALA A 267 -5.17 31.00 9.30
C ALA A 267 -6.46 31.80 9.53
N LYS A 268 -6.40 33.13 9.41
CA LYS A 268 -7.54 34.04 9.53
C LYS A 268 -8.14 34.42 8.15
N GLY A 269 -7.65 33.78 7.08
CA GLY A 269 -8.00 34.14 5.71
C GLY A 269 -7.22 35.35 5.19
N GLY A 270 -7.58 35.80 3.99
CA GLY A 270 -6.95 36.91 3.31
C GLY A 270 -6.32 36.50 1.97
N LYS A 271 -5.39 37.31 1.48
CA LYS A 271 -4.76 37.07 0.17
C LYS A 271 -3.64 35.99 0.32
N THR A 272 -3.67 35.02 -0.57
CA THR A 272 -2.57 34.02 -0.70
C THR A 272 -1.30 34.69 -1.23
N ALA A 273 -0.20 34.40 -0.60
CA ALA A 273 1.15 34.70 -1.08
C ALA A 273 1.67 33.49 -1.86
N TRP A 274 1.78 33.65 -3.18
CA TRP A 274 2.26 32.58 -4.06
C TRP A 274 3.78 32.47 -4.05
N VAL A 275 4.27 31.25 -4.20
CA VAL A 275 5.68 30.91 -4.32
C VAL A 275 5.99 30.63 -5.79
N HIS A 276 7.11 31.21 -6.29
CA HIS A 276 7.56 30.99 -7.66
C HIS A 276 8.52 29.80 -7.72
N ILE A 277 7.97 28.59 -7.93
CA ILE A 277 8.72 27.36 -8.15
C ILE A 277 8.93 27.18 -9.65
N PRO A 278 10.15 26.80 -10.11
CA PRO A 278 10.43 26.58 -11.53
C PRO A 278 9.95 25.18 -11.95
N VAL A 279 8.63 25.06 -12.20
CA VAL A 279 7.97 23.87 -12.76
C VAL A 279 7.39 24.20 -14.13
N GLU A 280 7.40 23.26 -15.04
CA GLU A 280 6.69 23.36 -16.30
C GLU A 280 5.21 23.02 -16.08
N GLN A 281 4.34 24.03 -16.21
CA GLN A 281 2.91 23.89 -15.94
C GLN A 281 2.26 22.88 -16.91
N GLY A 282 1.34 22.05 -16.39
CA GLY A 282 0.73 20.96 -17.15
C GLY A 282 1.67 19.78 -17.45
N GLN A 283 2.88 19.79 -16.89
CA GLN A 283 3.90 18.76 -17.10
C GLN A 283 4.42 18.24 -15.75
N ASP A 284 5.23 19.03 -15.02
CA ASP A 284 5.95 18.62 -13.84
C ASP A 284 5.03 18.46 -12.62
N TYR A 285 5.53 17.71 -11.61
CA TYR A 285 4.84 17.44 -10.37
C TYR A 285 5.47 18.16 -9.18
N ILE A 286 4.68 18.46 -8.15
CA ILE A 286 5.11 18.89 -6.82
C ILE A 286 4.65 17.83 -5.80
N PRO A 287 5.35 16.69 -5.68
CA PRO A 287 4.89 15.57 -4.86
C PRO A 287 4.91 15.85 -3.35
N ARG A 288 5.85 16.68 -2.90
CA ARG A 288 6.06 16.95 -1.47
C ARG A 288 6.44 18.41 -1.25
N PHE A 289 6.02 18.97 -0.14
CA PHE A 289 6.47 20.27 0.35
C PHE A 289 6.18 20.40 1.84
N GLY A 290 6.79 21.40 2.48
CA GLY A 290 6.56 21.66 3.90
C GLY A 290 7.34 22.87 4.37
N TRP A 291 7.43 23.03 5.68
CA TRP A 291 8.10 24.14 6.32
C TRP A 291 9.49 23.74 6.79
N VAL A 292 10.52 24.51 6.39
CA VAL A 292 11.85 24.47 6.97
C VAL A 292 11.83 25.14 8.34
N ASP A 293 11.20 26.31 8.38
CA ASP A 293 10.96 27.10 9.57
C ASP A 293 9.65 27.92 9.42
N ARG A 294 9.42 28.91 10.29
CA ARG A 294 8.21 29.75 10.24
C ARG A 294 8.08 30.68 9.00
N LYS A 295 9.11 30.78 8.16
CA LYS A 295 9.16 31.69 7.01
C LYS A 295 9.47 30.97 5.71
N THR A 296 10.31 29.95 5.76
CA THR A 296 10.86 29.27 4.62
C THR A 296 10.13 27.94 4.38
N LEU A 297 9.70 27.72 3.15
CA LEU A 297 9.20 26.46 2.66
C LEU A 297 10.33 25.68 1.97
N TRP A 298 10.29 24.36 2.08
CA TRP A 298 10.93 23.49 1.11
C TRP A 298 9.86 22.93 0.18
N VAL A 299 10.20 22.79 -1.10
CA VAL A 299 9.31 22.25 -2.13
C VAL A 299 10.10 21.26 -2.96
N GLU A 300 9.59 20.05 -3.07
CA GLU A 300 10.12 19.03 -3.95
C GLU A 300 9.39 19.06 -5.28
N THR A 301 10.14 19.00 -6.38
CA THR A 301 9.59 18.86 -7.73
C THR A 301 10.11 17.58 -8.36
N LEU A 302 9.28 16.98 -9.19
CA LEU A 302 9.61 15.84 -10.02
C LEU A 302 9.28 16.19 -11.46
N SER A 303 10.26 16.06 -12.37
CA SER A 303 10.01 16.26 -13.80
C SER A 303 9.02 15.22 -14.33
N ARG A 304 8.28 15.55 -15.38
CA ARG A 304 7.29 14.64 -15.98
C ARG A 304 7.89 13.31 -16.40
N ASP A 305 9.09 13.30 -16.95
CA ASP A 305 9.82 12.09 -17.30
C ASP A 305 10.43 11.35 -16.08
N GLN A 306 10.22 11.91 -14.88
CA GLN A 306 10.63 11.40 -13.58
C GLN A 306 12.14 11.10 -13.45
N LYS A 307 12.96 11.79 -14.24
CA LYS A 307 14.43 11.67 -14.21
C LYS A 307 15.09 12.68 -13.29
N HIS A 308 14.37 13.73 -12.90
CA HIS A 308 14.88 14.86 -12.14
C HIS A 308 14.04 15.10 -10.90
N ARG A 309 14.60 14.82 -9.73
CA ARG A 309 14.03 15.14 -8.41
C ARG A 309 14.80 16.34 -7.85
N ARG A 310 14.11 17.45 -7.53
CA ARG A 310 14.71 18.68 -7.07
C ARG A 310 14.07 19.20 -5.81
N ILE A 311 14.87 19.70 -4.86
CA ILE A 311 14.40 20.38 -3.65
C ILE A 311 14.75 21.85 -3.75
N TYR A 312 13.76 22.69 -3.58
CA TYR A 312 13.89 24.15 -3.55
C TYR A 312 13.55 24.69 -2.19
N PHE A 313 14.22 25.79 -1.80
CA PHE A 313 13.77 26.64 -0.70
C PHE A 313 13.16 27.91 -1.23
N ALA A 314 12.09 28.39 -0.56
CA ALA A 314 11.36 29.56 -0.98
C ALA A 314 10.72 30.31 0.19
N GLU A 315 10.73 31.64 0.14
CA GLU A 315 9.96 32.49 1.05
C GLU A 315 8.71 33.03 0.34
N PRO A 316 7.51 32.87 0.93
CA PRO A 316 6.26 33.33 0.33
C PRO A 316 6.26 34.84 0.06
N GLY A 317 5.89 35.22 -1.16
CA GLY A 317 5.86 36.64 -1.57
C GLY A 317 7.23 37.29 -1.82
N MET A 318 8.30 36.58 -1.65
CA MET A 318 9.66 37.00 -1.97
C MET A 318 10.11 36.25 -3.23
N GLY A 319 10.80 36.83 -4.14
CA GLY A 319 11.44 36.30 -5.36
C GLY A 319 11.22 34.83 -5.78
N ALA A 320 12.03 34.35 -6.70
CA ALA A 320 12.00 32.96 -7.12
C ALA A 320 12.64 32.01 -6.06
N ALA A 321 12.10 30.80 -5.97
CA ALA A 321 12.72 29.74 -5.21
C ALA A 321 14.12 29.41 -5.73
N HIS A 322 15.03 29.05 -4.85
CA HIS A 322 16.36 28.62 -5.24
C HIS A 322 16.55 27.12 -5.04
N LEU A 323 17.29 26.51 -5.94
CA LEU A 323 17.56 25.08 -5.94
C LEU A 323 18.57 24.74 -4.83
N VAL A 324 18.19 23.84 -3.93
CA VAL A 324 18.99 23.37 -2.80
C VAL A 324 19.67 22.05 -3.10
N LEU A 325 18.93 21.09 -3.66
CA LEU A 325 19.42 19.75 -3.98
C LEU A 325 18.81 19.26 -5.28
N GLU A 326 19.56 18.51 -6.07
CA GLU A 326 19.10 17.84 -7.28
C GLU A 326 19.61 16.40 -7.31
N ILE A 327 18.72 15.47 -7.65
CA ILE A 327 18.98 14.06 -7.86
C ILE A 327 18.50 13.70 -9.26
N ASN A 328 19.33 13.00 -10.00
CA ASN A 328 19.06 12.63 -11.38
C ASN A 328 19.25 11.12 -11.60
N ASP A 329 18.47 10.56 -12.49
CA ASP A 329 18.65 9.20 -13.00
C ASP A 329 18.41 9.19 -14.54
N GLU A 330 19.08 8.32 -15.25
CA GLU A 330 18.95 8.25 -16.72
C GLU A 330 17.62 7.66 -17.18
N LYS A 331 17.00 6.79 -16.36
CA LYS A 331 15.72 6.15 -16.65
C LYS A 331 14.60 6.78 -15.85
N PHE A 332 14.63 6.64 -14.54
CA PHE A 332 13.73 7.30 -13.58
C PHE A 332 14.37 7.28 -12.19
N VAL A 333 14.11 8.32 -11.40
CA VAL A 333 14.53 8.36 -10.00
C VAL A 333 13.71 7.37 -9.19
N ASN A 334 14.24 6.96 -8.03
CA ASN A 334 13.55 6.15 -7.07
C ASN A 334 12.15 6.74 -6.74
N GLU A 335 11.12 5.92 -6.76
CA GLU A 335 9.73 6.28 -6.47
C GLU A 335 9.44 6.46 -4.98
N TYR A 336 10.28 5.91 -4.10
CA TYR A 336 10.22 6.16 -2.66
C TYR A 336 10.73 7.59 -2.39
N LEU A 337 9.80 8.56 -2.42
CA LEU A 337 10.12 9.99 -2.27
C LEU A 337 10.23 10.41 -0.80
N ASP A 338 10.73 9.54 0.07
CA ASP A 338 10.94 9.87 1.47
C ASP A 338 11.97 10.96 1.64
N VAL A 339 11.58 12.03 2.33
CA VAL A 339 12.41 13.19 2.57
C VAL A 339 12.09 13.86 3.91
N PHE A 340 13.11 14.24 4.63
CA PHE A 340 13.04 15.08 5.82
C PHE A 340 13.91 16.31 5.61
N VAL A 341 13.36 17.50 5.84
CA VAL A 341 14.07 18.79 5.69
C VAL A 341 13.84 19.64 6.92
N ALA A 342 14.83 19.78 7.77
CA ALA A 342 14.85 20.71 8.90
C ALA A 342 16.23 20.77 9.56
N HIS A 343 16.44 21.78 10.40
CA HIS A 343 17.60 21.86 11.30
C HIS A 343 18.96 21.65 10.60
N GLY A 344 19.16 22.32 9.47
CA GLY A 344 20.45 22.29 8.73
C GLY A 344 20.73 20.96 8.04
N CYS A 345 19.75 20.03 7.95
CA CYS A 345 19.96 18.77 7.27
C CYS A 345 18.76 18.39 6.37
N ILE A 346 19.08 17.63 5.34
CA ILE A 346 18.13 16.89 4.52
C ILE A 346 18.51 15.40 4.65
N VAL A 347 17.56 14.58 5.05
CA VAL A 347 17.69 13.12 5.02
C VAL A 347 16.68 12.59 4.02
N LEU A 348 17.12 11.78 3.08
CA LEU A 348 16.26 11.21 2.05
C LEU A 348 16.75 9.84 1.61
N THR A 349 15.87 9.13 0.91
CA THR A 349 16.22 7.88 0.22
C THR A 349 16.69 8.16 -1.20
N ASN A 350 17.68 7.39 -1.65
CA ASN A 350 18.21 7.44 -3.01
C ASN A 350 18.92 6.11 -3.33
N TRP A 351 18.92 5.71 -4.58
CA TRP A 351 19.54 4.47 -5.07
C TRP A 351 20.78 4.68 -5.97
N GLN A 352 21.47 5.82 -5.79
CA GLN A 352 22.62 6.19 -6.63
C GLN A 352 23.77 5.17 -6.59
N ASP A 353 23.88 4.33 -5.57
CA ASP A 353 24.86 3.24 -5.46
C ASP A 353 24.32 1.86 -5.87
N GLY A 354 23.11 1.79 -6.43
CA GLY A 354 22.46 0.58 -6.90
C GLY A 354 21.34 0.06 -5.99
N HIS A 355 21.25 0.53 -4.75
CA HIS A 355 20.21 0.17 -3.78
C HIS A 355 19.62 1.41 -3.12
N ASN A 356 18.36 1.32 -2.68
CA ASN A 356 17.72 2.43 -1.98
C ASN A 356 18.25 2.59 -0.57
N HIS A 357 19.06 3.64 -0.35
CA HIS A 357 19.73 3.93 0.90
C HIS A 357 19.44 5.31 1.44
N LEU A 358 19.75 5.51 2.73
CA LEU A 358 19.64 6.79 3.43
C LEU A 358 20.87 7.66 3.17
N TYR A 359 20.63 8.91 2.78
CA TYR A 359 21.65 9.93 2.54
C TYR A 359 21.38 11.15 3.41
N LEU A 360 22.42 11.65 4.08
CA LEU A 360 22.41 12.87 4.87
C LEU A 360 23.13 13.97 4.10
N TYR A 361 22.42 15.06 3.86
CA TYR A 361 22.97 16.29 3.30
C TYR A 361 22.92 17.40 4.35
N ARG A 362 23.84 18.37 4.25
CA ARG A 362 23.88 19.55 5.09
C ARG A 362 23.65 20.81 4.29
N TYR A 363 22.96 21.77 4.88
CA TYR A 363 22.78 23.12 4.36
C TYR A 363 22.97 24.16 5.45
N ASP A 364 23.27 25.42 5.04
CA ASP A 364 23.48 26.55 5.96
C ASP A 364 22.10 27.17 6.32
N GLU A 365 21.65 26.95 7.56
CA GLU A 365 20.39 27.52 8.06
C GLU A 365 20.39 29.05 8.14
N SER A 366 21.55 29.68 8.24
CA SER A 366 21.68 31.14 8.29
C SER A 366 21.49 31.82 6.93
N ARG A 367 21.46 31.04 5.85
CA ARG A 367 21.39 31.48 4.44
C ARG A 367 20.39 30.68 3.63
N THR A 368 19.20 30.43 4.17
CA THR A 368 18.18 29.63 3.50
C THR A 368 17.80 30.15 2.11
N GLU A 369 18.01 31.46 1.86
CA GLU A 369 17.76 32.12 0.57
C GLU A 369 18.82 31.84 -0.51
N SER A 370 19.94 31.24 -0.18
CA SER A 370 21.04 31.02 -1.14
C SER A 370 21.83 29.73 -0.92
N THR A 371 21.50 28.96 0.09
CA THR A 371 22.24 27.74 0.47
C THR A 371 22.12 26.65 -0.58
N ARG A 372 23.15 25.83 -0.74
CA ARG A 372 23.14 24.55 -1.43
C ARG A 372 23.42 23.47 -0.42
N ALA A 373 22.67 22.37 -0.52
CA ALA A 373 22.94 21.19 0.30
C ALA A 373 24.13 20.43 -0.28
N THR A 374 24.99 19.95 0.60
CA THR A 374 26.12 19.10 0.26
C THR A 374 26.01 17.77 0.95
N LEU A 375 26.39 16.69 0.26
CA LEU A 375 26.40 15.34 0.84
C LEU A 375 27.38 15.31 2.02
N ASP A 376 26.86 15.04 3.21
CA ASP A 376 27.65 14.80 4.41
C ASP A 376 27.98 13.31 4.50
N LYS A 377 26.96 12.43 4.37
CA LYS A 377 27.17 11.00 4.51
C LYS A 377 26.09 10.17 3.87
N GLN A 378 26.49 9.02 3.30
CA GLN A 378 25.59 7.88 3.07
C GLN A 378 25.47 7.10 4.39
N LEU A 379 24.28 7.08 4.99
CA LEU A 379 24.04 6.50 6.32
C LEU A 379 23.92 5.00 6.30
N THR A 380 23.35 4.43 5.23
CA THR A 380 23.18 2.99 5.03
C THR A 380 23.87 2.54 3.76
N LYS A 381 24.37 1.30 3.73
CA LYS A 381 25.08 0.73 2.58
C LYS A 381 25.02 -0.79 2.62
N GLY A 382 24.89 -1.44 1.46
CA GLY A 382 24.88 -2.90 1.29
C GLY A 382 23.91 -3.34 0.21
N GLU A 383 23.73 -4.66 0.06
CA GLU A 383 22.78 -5.27 -0.89
C GLU A 383 21.39 -5.41 -0.23
N PHE A 384 20.79 -4.29 0.11
CA PHE A 384 19.45 -4.21 0.73
C PHE A 384 18.81 -2.86 0.45
N GLU A 385 17.49 -2.80 0.64
CA GLU A 385 16.66 -1.62 0.41
C GLU A 385 16.15 -1.02 1.72
N VAL A 386 16.27 0.28 1.87
CA VAL A 386 15.46 1.05 2.84
C VAL A 386 14.06 1.20 2.25
N ALA A 387 13.05 0.79 3.00
CA ALA A 387 11.65 0.83 2.55
C ALA A 387 10.94 2.11 2.95
N GLU A 388 11.24 2.66 4.14
CA GLU A 388 10.53 3.82 4.69
C GLU A 388 11.37 4.53 5.76
N ILE A 389 11.30 5.85 5.81
CA ILE A 389 11.83 6.68 6.91
C ILE A 389 10.69 6.96 7.90
N PHE A 390 10.75 6.39 9.09
CA PHE A 390 9.74 6.65 10.12
C PHE A 390 9.95 7.99 10.84
N ARG A 391 11.20 8.29 11.19
CA ARG A 391 11.54 9.50 11.94
C ARG A 391 13.02 9.87 11.78
N VAL A 392 13.27 11.14 11.60
CA VAL A 392 14.61 11.75 11.72
C VAL A 392 14.64 12.58 12.99
N ASP A 393 15.63 12.36 13.85
CA ASP A 393 15.85 13.14 15.06
C ASP A 393 17.24 13.83 14.98
N PRO A 394 17.30 15.09 14.51
CA PRO A 394 18.56 15.81 14.41
C PRO A 394 19.23 16.09 15.76
N SER A 395 18.46 16.16 16.85
CA SER A 395 18.98 16.41 18.20
C SER A 395 19.74 15.21 18.75
N ARG A 396 19.25 14.01 18.46
CA ARG A 396 19.89 12.72 18.78
C ARG A 396 20.84 12.24 17.67
N LYS A 397 20.81 12.90 16.52
CA LYS A 397 21.56 12.52 15.32
C LYS A 397 21.27 11.08 14.90
N GLU A 398 20.00 10.72 14.80
CA GLU A 398 19.56 9.36 14.44
C GLU A 398 18.38 9.39 13.46
N VAL A 399 18.26 8.30 12.68
CA VAL A 399 17.14 8.00 11.79
C VAL A 399 16.56 6.66 12.17
N LEU A 400 15.22 6.59 12.29
CA LEU A 400 14.47 5.35 12.42
C LEU A 400 13.87 5.01 11.05
N TYR A 401 14.06 3.78 10.60
CA TYR A 401 13.66 3.37 9.26
C TYR A 401 13.32 1.88 9.21
N SER A 402 12.64 1.45 8.15
CA SER A 402 12.47 0.04 7.82
C SER A 402 13.35 -0.37 6.65
N SER A 403 13.79 -1.62 6.65
CA SER A 403 14.56 -2.18 5.54
C SER A 403 14.45 -3.71 5.46
N ASN A 404 14.88 -4.27 4.32
CA ASN A 404 15.07 -5.70 4.15
C ASN A 404 16.52 -6.17 4.40
N GLU A 405 17.30 -5.43 5.20
CA GLU A 405 18.71 -5.74 5.54
C GLU A 405 18.86 -7.14 6.17
N GLY A 406 17.83 -7.67 6.85
CA GLY A 406 17.85 -9.03 7.42
C GLY A 406 17.77 -10.16 6.40
N GLY A 407 17.24 -9.87 5.21
CA GLY A 407 17.05 -10.78 4.10
C GLY A 407 16.05 -10.21 3.08
N PRO A 408 16.17 -10.56 1.80
CA PRO A 408 15.38 -9.92 0.73
C PRO A 408 13.86 -10.13 0.87
N LEU A 409 13.43 -11.12 1.65
CA LEU A 409 12.02 -11.44 1.88
C LEU A 409 11.50 -10.95 3.23
N GLU A 410 12.35 -10.31 4.03
CA GLU A 410 12.00 -9.80 5.36
C GLU A 410 11.78 -8.29 5.35
N ARG A 411 11.19 -7.80 6.43
CA ARG A 411 11.09 -6.37 6.74
C ARG A 411 11.36 -6.17 8.22
N GLN A 412 12.32 -5.29 8.53
CA GLN A 412 12.79 -5.08 9.89
C GLN A 412 12.85 -3.58 10.22
N GLY A 413 12.58 -3.24 11.48
CA GLY A 413 12.79 -1.90 12.01
C GLY A 413 14.24 -1.68 12.45
N TRP A 414 14.82 -0.55 12.05
CA TRP A 414 16.20 -0.20 12.30
C TRP A 414 16.36 1.22 12.81
N LYS A 415 17.51 1.47 13.43
CA LYS A 415 18.01 2.77 13.76
C LYS A 415 19.41 2.92 13.15
N VAL A 416 19.71 4.10 12.59
CA VAL A 416 21.08 4.48 12.19
C VAL A 416 21.43 5.84 12.79
N SER A 417 22.65 5.97 13.32
CA SER A 417 23.20 7.27 13.74
C SER A 417 23.66 8.07 12.52
N PHE A 418 23.80 9.40 12.67
CA PHE A 418 24.41 10.24 11.63
C PHE A 418 25.88 9.89 11.37
N ASP A 419 26.50 9.11 12.24
CA ASP A 419 27.83 8.54 12.03
C ASP A 419 27.81 7.19 11.27
N GLY A 420 26.62 6.67 10.95
CA GLY A 420 26.41 5.44 10.16
C GLY A 420 26.39 4.16 11.00
N GLU A 421 26.34 4.25 12.33
CA GLU A 421 26.19 3.09 13.21
C GLU A 421 24.75 2.62 13.20
N ARG A 422 24.53 1.36 12.81
CA ARG A 422 23.21 0.75 12.65
C ARG A 422 22.88 -0.19 13.82
N THR A 423 21.62 -0.19 14.23
CA THR A 423 21.08 -1.08 15.26
C THR A 423 19.73 -1.59 14.81
N ARG A 424 19.57 -2.91 14.74
CA ARG A 424 18.25 -3.53 14.54
C ARG A 424 17.40 -3.37 15.80
N LEU A 425 16.14 -3.01 15.64
CA LEU A 425 15.19 -2.77 16.74
C LEU A 425 14.20 -3.90 16.93
N THR A 426 13.80 -4.55 15.84
CA THR A 426 12.85 -5.67 15.85
C THR A 426 13.57 -7.01 15.99
N GLU A 427 12.92 -7.98 16.63
CA GLU A 427 13.47 -9.32 16.87
C GLU A 427 12.73 -10.38 16.05
N GLY A 428 13.42 -11.44 15.64
CA GLY A 428 12.86 -12.52 14.85
C GLY A 428 12.97 -12.29 13.34
N ALA A 429 12.87 -13.38 12.58
CA ALA A 429 12.75 -13.34 11.12
C ALA A 429 11.29 -13.17 10.72
N GLY A 430 11.01 -12.44 9.63
CA GLY A 430 9.68 -12.21 9.13
C GLY A 430 9.42 -10.74 8.77
N PHE A 431 8.16 -10.35 8.78
CA PHE A 431 7.72 -9.02 8.38
C PHE A 431 7.24 -8.23 9.60
N HIS A 432 7.93 -7.13 9.88
CA HIS A 432 7.63 -6.16 10.92
C HIS A 432 7.11 -4.86 10.31
N ASP A 433 5.87 -4.51 10.62
CA ASP A 433 5.22 -3.25 10.26
C ASP A 433 5.22 -2.37 11.52
N VAL A 434 6.18 -1.46 11.60
CA VAL A 434 6.54 -0.73 12.81
C VAL A 434 5.99 0.68 12.80
N GLN A 435 5.37 1.11 13.90
CA GLN A 435 4.90 2.47 14.09
C GLN A 435 5.52 3.11 15.34
N PHE A 436 6.44 4.04 15.14
CA PHE A 436 7.11 4.73 16.24
C PHE A 436 6.27 5.86 16.85
N ALA A 437 6.41 6.03 18.16
CA ALA A 437 5.92 7.23 18.83
C ALA A 437 6.65 8.47 18.29
N SER A 438 5.98 9.63 18.35
CA SER A 438 6.52 10.91 17.86
C SER A 438 7.83 11.33 18.56
N MET A 439 8.03 10.87 19.79
CA MET A 439 9.24 11.09 20.60
C MET A 439 9.56 9.84 21.42
N GLY A 440 10.75 9.82 22.01
CA GLY A 440 11.18 8.68 22.83
C GLY A 440 11.58 7.47 21.96
N GLY A 441 11.49 6.27 22.53
CA GLY A 441 11.90 5.01 21.92
C GLY A 441 10.78 3.96 21.84
N ASN A 442 9.54 4.33 22.14
CA ASN A 442 8.42 3.39 22.07
C ASN A 442 7.92 3.23 20.63
N TYR A 443 7.48 2.02 20.32
CA TYR A 443 6.87 1.70 19.03
C TYR A 443 5.85 0.56 19.16
N ALA A 444 4.90 0.52 18.26
CA ALA A 444 4.05 -0.63 18.03
C ALA A 444 4.65 -1.44 16.88
N ASP A 445 4.62 -2.76 16.99
CA ASP A 445 5.09 -3.69 15.98
C ASP A 445 3.97 -4.66 15.61
N LYS A 446 3.61 -4.71 14.33
CA LYS A 446 2.73 -5.73 13.77
C LYS A 446 3.59 -6.76 13.07
N PHE A 447 3.91 -7.82 13.80
CA PHE A 447 4.76 -8.90 13.35
C PHE A 447 3.98 -10.07 12.78
N SER A 448 4.45 -10.63 11.67
CA SER A 448 3.95 -11.88 11.09
C SER A 448 5.00 -12.58 10.24
N THR A 449 4.75 -13.87 9.97
CA THR A 449 5.48 -14.64 8.96
C THR A 449 4.48 -15.32 8.03
N ARG A 450 4.90 -15.94 6.95
CA ARG A 450 4.01 -16.79 6.12
C ARG A 450 3.36 -17.94 6.89
N ARG A 451 3.91 -18.31 8.05
CA ARG A 451 3.43 -19.43 8.89
C ARG A 451 2.65 -18.98 10.11
N SER A 452 2.80 -17.72 10.48
CA SER A 452 2.24 -17.18 11.71
C SER A 452 1.43 -15.93 11.40
N PRO A 453 0.12 -15.94 11.69
CA PRO A 453 -0.71 -14.75 11.50
C PRO A 453 -0.26 -13.60 12.42
N PRO A 454 -0.72 -12.35 12.17
CA PRO A 454 -0.23 -11.18 12.87
C PRO A 454 -0.39 -11.22 14.39
N VAL A 455 0.64 -10.71 15.08
CA VAL A 455 0.62 -10.32 16.50
C VAL A 455 0.96 -8.83 16.55
N LEU A 456 0.27 -8.06 17.41
CA LEU A 456 0.60 -6.68 17.69
C LEU A 456 1.24 -6.57 19.07
N GLU A 457 2.40 -5.94 19.09
CA GLU A 457 3.22 -5.79 20.27
C GLU A 457 3.54 -4.31 20.53
N MET A 458 3.61 -3.93 21.79
CA MET A 458 4.18 -2.67 22.21
C MET A 458 5.60 -2.88 22.69
N CYS A 459 6.53 -2.17 22.09
CA CYS A 459 7.96 -2.30 22.29
C CYS A 459 8.61 -0.98 22.69
N GLY A 460 9.78 -1.06 23.30
CA GLY A 460 10.64 0.09 23.52
C GLY A 460 12.06 -0.22 23.09
N VAL A 461 12.79 0.77 22.63
CA VAL A 461 14.20 0.58 22.21
C VAL A 461 15.03 0.04 23.38
N GLY A 462 15.56 -1.18 23.23
CA GLY A 462 16.35 -1.86 24.25
C GLY A 462 15.55 -2.54 25.37
N THR A 463 14.22 -2.69 25.20
CA THR A 463 13.34 -3.42 26.13
C THR A 463 12.58 -4.53 25.40
N SER A 464 12.12 -5.55 26.14
CA SER A 464 11.28 -6.62 25.57
C SER A 464 9.92 -6.07 25.12
N CYS A 465 9.38 -6.61 24.04
CA CYS A 465 8.03 -6.35 23.56
C CYS A 465 6.97 -7.03 24.43
N THR A 466 5.78 -6.46 24.47
CA THR A 466 4.60 -7.03 25.13
C THR A 466 3.45 -7.08 24.14
N ALA A 467 2.97 -8.29 23.87
CA ALA A 467 1.82 -8.48 22.99
C ALA A 467 0.55 -7.93 23.65
N PHE A 468 -0.23 -7.14 22.90
CA PHE A 468 -1.52 -6.62 23.31
C PHE A 468 -2.69 -7.13 22.47
N TRP A 469 -2.38 -7.66 21.29
CA TRP A 469 -3.35 -8.33 20.44
C TRP A 469 -2.66 -9.46 19.65
N ALA A 470 -3.37 -10.54 19.44
CA ALA A 470 -2.90 -11.65 18.61
C ALA A 470 -4.04 -12.21 17.77
N SER A 471 -3.71 -12.61 16.56
CA SER A 471 -4.64 -13.33 15.69
C SER A 471 -5.16 -14.58 16.37
N LYS A 472 -6.41 -14.94 16.06
CA LYS A 472 -7.01 -16.20 16.49
C LYS A 472 -6.31 -17.36 15.80
N THR A 473 -6.06 -18.44 16.54
CA THR A 473 -5.65 -19.69 15.91
C THR A 473 -6.76 -20.14 14.96
N VAL A 474 -6.42 -20.43 13.71
CA VAL A 474 -7.35 -20.99 12.75
C VAL A 474 -7.59 -22.45 13.15
N GLU A 475 -8.56 -22.66 14.06
CA GLU A 475 -8.82 -23.95 14.70
C GLU A 475 -9.19 -25.04 13.69
N GLY A 476 -8.54 -26.18 13.82
CA GLY A 476 -8.81 -27.37 13.00
C GLY A 476 -8.22 -27.34 11.60
N MET A 477 -7.46 -26.31 11.26
CA MET A 477 -6.74 -26.22 9.98
C MET A 477 -5.25 -26.46 10.19
N ARG A 478 -4.68 -27.38 9.45
CA ARG A 478 -3.24 -27.53 9.32
C ARG A 478 -2.80 -26.69 8.12
N LEU A 479 -2.56 -25.42 8.35
CA LEU A 479 -1.99 -24.55 7.33
C LEU A 479 -0.59 -25.05 6.97
N ARG A 480 -0.32 -25.13 5.68
CA ARG A 480 0.99 -25.55 5.17
C ARG A 480 1.88 -24.34 5.05
N ALA A 481 3.13 -24.55 5.31
CA ALA A 481 4.12 -23.54 4.99
C ALA A 481 4.43 -23.64 3.49
N PRO A 482 4.27 -22.57 2.72
CA PRO A 482 4.75 -22.54 1.36
C PRO A 482 6.26 -22.84 1.33
N GLU A 483 6.68 -23.70 0.40
CA GLU A 483 8.08 -23.99 0.17
C GLU A 483 8.72 -22.83 -0.59
N GLN A 484 9.91 -22.40 -0.19
CA GLN A 484 10.68 -21.43 -0.95
C GLN A 484 11.30 -22.07 -2.19
N ILE A 485 11.08 -21.46 -3.34
CA ILE A 485 11.69 -21.81 -4.62
C ILE A 485 12.64 -20.68 -5.02
N GLU A 486 13.83 -21.07 -5.46
CA GLU A 486 14.84 -20.17 -6.00
C GLU A 486 15.26 -20.63 -7.40
N ALA A 487 15.43 -19.68 -8.30
CA ALA A 487 15.97 -19.92 -9.63
C ALA A 487 16.90 -18.77 -10.04
N LYS A 488 17.67 -18.96 -11.09
CA LYS A 488 18.51 -17.92 -11.67
C LYS A 488 17.93 -17.48 -13.00
N ALA A 489 17.67 -16.19 -13.14
CA ALA A 489 17.39 -15.57 -14.42
C ALA A 489 18.57 -15.75 -15.38
N LYS A 490 18.39 -15.48 -16.67
CA LYS A 490 19.45 -15.65 -17.69
C LYS A 490 20.71 -14.83 -17.44
N ASP A 491 20.57 -13.67 -16.80
CA ASP A 491 21.69 -12.82 -16.42
C ASP A 491 22.38 -13.23 -15.09
N GLY A 492 21.86 -14.28 -14.44
CA GLY A 492 22.36 -14.78 -13.15
C GLY A 492 21.69 -14.21 -11.92
N THR A 493 20.75 -13.25 -12.08
CA THR A 493 19.95 -12.70 -10.97
C THR A 493 19.15 -13.80 -10.28
N ILE A 494 19.19 -13.84 -8.94
CA ILE A 494 18.41 -14.82 -8.18
C ILE A 494 16.95 -14.35 -8.15
N LEU A 495 16.04 -15.24 -8.53
CA LEU A 495 14.60 -15.06 -8.42
C LEU A 495 14.08 -15.83 -7.22
N TYR A 496 13.10 -15.25 -6.51
CA TYR A 496 12.46 -15.89 -5.35
C TYR A 496 10.98 -16.14 -5.63
N GLY A 497 10.53 -17.31 -5.16
CA GLY A 497 9.12 -17.70 -5.22
C GLY A 497 8.73 -18.57 -4.05
N THR A 498 7.44 -18.85 -3.96
CA THR A 498 6.86 -19.79 -2.99
C THR A 498 5.93 -20.75 -3.70
N LEU A 499 6.06 -22.03 -3.36
CA LEU A 499 5.23 -23.12 -3.88
C LEU A 499 4.44 -23.76 -2.74
N LEU A 500 3.13 -23.90 -2.94
CA LEU A 500 2.25 -24.65 -2.03
C LEU A 500 1.76 -25.91 -2.75
N MET A 501 2.00 -27.10 -2.16
CA MET A 501 1.70 -28.38 -2.76
C MET A 501 0.55 -29.13 -2.05
N PRO A 502 -0.33 -29.87 -2.75
CA PRO A 502 -1.34 -30.71 -2.12
C PRO A 502 -0.72 -31.92 -1.37
N VAL A 503 -1.34 -32.34 -0.26
CA VAL A 503 -0.84 -33.50 0.54
C VAL A 503 -0.91 -34.81 -0.24
N SER A 504 -1.93 -34.96 -1.07
CA SER A 504 -2.18 -36.16 -1.88
C SER A 504 -1.19 -36.36 -3.03
N ALA A 505 -0.35 -35.36 -3.31
CA ALA A 505 0.64 -35.40 -4.39
C ALA A 505 1.73 -36.48 -4.20
N VAL A 506 1.91 -36.99 -2.98
CA VAL A 506 2.93 -38.03 -2.72
C VAL A 506 2.45 -39.36 -3.29
N GLY A 507 2.88 -39.65 -4.54
CA GLY A 507 2.60 -40.92 -5.23
C GLY A 507 1.48 -40.85 -6.30
N GLU A 508 0.81 -39.73 -6.48
CA GLU A 508 -0.10 -39.49 -7.60
C GLU A 508 0.61 -38.64 -8.66
N ALA A 509 0.78 -39.19 -9.85
CA ALA A 509 1.28 -38.45 -11.01
C ALA A 509 0.21 -37.50 -11.52
N SER A 510 0.54 -36.19 -11.60
CA SER A 510 -0.24 -35.19 -12.35
C SER A 510 -1.08 -34.22 -11.50
N VAL A 511 -0.38 -33.25 -10.86
CA VAL A 511 -0.96 -32.12 -10.13
C VAL A 511 -0.94 -30.88 -11.00
N PRO A 512 -2.10 -30.25 -11.33
CA PRO A 512 -2.14 -28.99 -12.04
C PRO A 512 -1.46 -27.88 -11.22
N LEU A 513 -0.74 -26.97 -11.90
CA LEU A 513 -0.07 -25.84 -11.29
C LEU A 513 -0.79 -24.52 -11.66
N ILE A 514 -1.18 -23.77 -10.66
CA ILE A 514 -1.70 -22.41 -10.80
C ILE A 514 -0.59 -21.42 -10.43
N VAL A 515 -0.32 -20.46 -11.32
CA VAL A 515 0.67 -19.40 -11.11
C VAL A 515 -0.07 -18.11 -10.81
N ASN A 516 0.31 -17.41 -9.74
CA ASN A 516 -0.32 -16.16 -9.33
C ASN A 516 0.75 -15.09 -9.02
N PRO A 517 1.40 -14.49 -10.02
CA PRO A 517 2.31 -13.39 -9.85
C PRO A 517 1.58 -12.05 -9.92
N TYR A 518 2.14 -11.00 -9.34
CA TYR A 518 1.77 -9.64 -9.69
C TYR A 518 2.51 -9.21 -10.97
N GLY A 519 3.83 -9.27 -10.97
CA GLY A 519 4.69 -9.11 -12.14
C GLY A 519 5.03 -7.67 -12.51
N GLY A 520 4.26 -6.70 -12.06
CA GLY A 520 4.44 -5.27 -12.33
C GLY A 520 5.49 -4.61 -11.45
N PRO A 521 6.06 -3.47 -11.90
CA PRO A 521 7.00 -2.68 -11.11
C PRO A 521 6.37 -2.14 -9.82
N ASP A 522 7.19 -1.54 -8.96
CA ASP A 522 6.90 -0.92 -7.66
C ASP A 522 6.35 -1.82 -6.54
N VAL A 523 6.15 -3.10 -6.80
CA VAL A 523 5.58 -4.07 -5.84
C VAL A 523 6.53 -5.25 -5.61
N GLN A 524 6.61 -5.74 -4.36
CA GLN A 524 7.18 -7.02 -3.97
C GLN A 524 6.09 -7.89 -3.37
N THR A 525 5.84 -9.08 -3.93
CA THR A 525 4.78 -10.00 -3.46
C THR A 525 5.31 -11.18 -2.67
N VAL A 526 6.49 -11.67 -3.02
CA VAL A 526 7.15 -12.79 -2.31
C VAL A 526 7.90 -12.25 -1.10
N VAL A 527 7.21 -12.19 0.04
CA VAL A 527 7.73 -11.72 1.33
C VAL A 527 7.36 -12.70 2.43
N ASP A 528 8.13 -12.75 3.53
CA ASP A 528 7.80 -13.57 4.70
C ASP A 528 6.78 -12.87 5.60
N ARG A 529 5.57 -12.69 5.08
CA ARG A 529 4.44 -12.03 5.73
C ARG A 529 3.17 -12.86 5.60
N TRP A 530 2.32 -12.83 6.62
CA TRP A 530 0.98 -13.37 6.53
C TRP A 530 0.13 -12.57 5.55
N SER A 531 -0.63 -13.27 4.73
CA SER A 531 -1.64 -12.68 3.86
C SER A 531 -2.91 -13.54 3.90
N ASP A 532 -4.08 -12.89 3.88
CA ASP A 532 -5.36 -13.61 3.81
C ASP A 532 -5.54 -14.34 2.47
N SER A 533 -4.81 -13.94 1.41
CA SER A 533 -4.75 -14.69 0.15
C SER A 533 -4.19 -16.10 0.32
N LEU A 534 -3.34 -16.34 1.33
CA LEU A 534 -2.87 -17.69 1.67
C LEU A 534 -4.01 -18.66 2.00
N MET A 535 -5.16 -18.15 2.48
CA MET A 535 -6.33 -19.00 2.73
C MET A 535 -6.98 -19.48 1.43
N PHE A 536 -6.97 -18.65 0.38
CA PHE A 536 -7.44 -19.07 -0.93
C PHE A 536 -6.46 -20.04 -1.61
N ASP A 537 -5.15 -19.81 -1.45
CA ASP A 537 -4.14 -20.77 -1.92
C ASP A 537 -4.30 -22.14 -1.23
N GLU A 538 -4.53 -22.16 0.09
CA GLU A 538 -4.85 -23.40 0.82
C GLU A 538 -6.13 -24.06 0.33
N LEU A 539 -7.15 -23.27 -0.04
CA LEU A 539 -8.37 -23.81 -0.66
C LEU A 539 -8.06 -24.44 -2.01
N LEU A 540 -7.32 -23.77 -2.89
CA LEU A 540 -6.90 -24.32 -4.18
C LEU A 540 -6.13 -25.64 -4.00
N VAL A 541 -5.25 -25.68 -2.99
CA VAL A 541 -4.48 -26.90 -2.67
C VAL A 541 -5.36 -28.02 -2.12
N GLN A 542 -6.38 -27.72 -1.30
CA GLN A 542 -7.38 -28.72 -0.88
C GLN A 542 -8.18 -29.26 -2.07
N HIS A 543 -8.36 -28.45 -3.09
CA HIS A 543 -8.96 -28.84 -4.37
C HIS A 543 -7.98 -29.53 -5.33
N GLY A 544 -6.75 -29.86 -4.90
CA GLY A 544 -5.78 -30.65 -5.64
C GLY A 544 -4.93 -29.87 -6.64
N PHE A 545 -4.88 -28.54 -6.54
CA PHE A 545 -3.95 -27.71 -7.30
C PHE A 545 -2.67 -27.44 -6.51
N ALA A 546 -1.55 -27.24 -7.18
CA ALA A 546 -0.40 -26.56 -6.62
C ALA A 546 -0.47 -25.05 -6.95
N VAL A 547 0.07 -24.20 -6.08
CA VAL A 547 0.07 -22.75 -6.27
C VAL A 547 1.49 -22.21 -6.18
N LEU A 548 1.93 -21.48 -7.22
CA LEU A 548 3.24 -20.83 -7.32
C LEU A 548 3.06 -19.30 -7.35
N HIS A 549 3.74 -18.62 -6.43
CA HIS A 549 3.99 -17.18 -6.50
C HIS A 549 5.48 -16.93 -6.76
N ALA A 550 5.81 -15.98 -7.61
CA ALA A 550 7.19 -15.59 -7.87
C ALA A 550 7.30 -14.12 -8.23
N ASP A 551 8.39 -13.49 -7.77
CA ASP A 551 8.75 -12.13 -8.14
C ASP A 551 9.79 -12.15 -9.27
N ASN A 552 9.50 -11.46 -10.36
CA ASN A 552 10.37 -11.32 -11.53
C ASN A 552 11.17 -10.02 -11.48
N ARG A 553 12.20 -9.92 -12.32
CA ARG A 553 12.87 -8.64 -12.58
C ARG A 553 11.86 -7.59 -13.09
N GLY A 554 12.07 -6.34 -12.70
CA GLY A 554 11.15 -5.23 -12.92
C GLY A 554 10.24 -4.95 -11.72
N MET A 555 10.12 -5.87 -10.74
CA MET A 555 9.44 -5.67 -9.47
C MET A 555 10.34 -4.97 -8.45
N ALA A 556 9.80 -4.60 -7.26
CA ALA A 556 10.48 -3.75 -6.28
C ALA A 556 11.38 -4.48 -5.28
N MET A 557 12.11 -3.69 -4.47
CA MET A 557 12.83 -4.10 -3.26
C MET A 557 14.05 -5.01 -3.50
N ARG A 558 14.64 -4.95 -4.68
CA ARG A 558 15.80 -5.76 -5.08
C ARG A 558 16.89 -4.93 -5.76
N GLY A 559 16.87 -3.62 -5.62
CA GLY A 559 17.82 -2.67 -6.15
C GLY A 559 17.41 -2.07 -7.50
N ARG A 560 18.05 -0.93 -7.79
CA ARG A 560 17.76 -0.11 -8.98
C ARG A 560 17.81 -0.92 -10.29
N ASP A 561 18.85 -1.69 -10.48
CA ASP A 561 19.04 -2.42 -11.75
C ASP A 561 18.01 -3.54 -11.92
N PHE A 562 17.51 -4.11 -10.83
CA PHE A 562 16.42 -5.09 -10.84
C PHE A 562 15.07 -4.42 -11.22
N GLU A 563 14.75 -3.26 -10.63
CA GLU A 563 13.50 -2.53 -10.89
C GLU A 563 13.51 -1.89 -12.28
N GLN A 564 14.61 -1.25 -12.66
CA GLN A 564 14.74 -0.54 -13.93
C GLN A 564 14.80 -1.43 -15.16
N VAL A 565 14.71 -2.77 -15.01
CA VAL A 565 14.46 -3.69 -16.14
C VAL A 565 13.08 -3.42 -16.76
N ALA A 566 12.11 -2.91 -16.00
CA ALA A 566 10.78 -2.56 -16.50
C ALA A 566 10.79 -1.35 -17.44
N TYR A 567 11.84 -0.50 -17.40
CA TYR A 567 11.92 0.67 -18.28
C TYR A 567 12.02 0.25 -19.76
N HIS A 568 11.04 0.67 -20.57
CA HIS A 568 10.84 0.29 -21.95
C HIS A 568 10.71 -1.23 -22.17
N ASN A 569 10.18 -1.96 -21.16
CA ASN A 569 10.11 -3.42 -21.20
C ASN A 569 8.99 -3.97 -20.30
N PHE A 570 7.75 -3.98 -20.78
CA PHE A 570 6.60 -4.56 -20.10
C PHE A 570 6.21 -5.91 -20.72
N GLY A 571 6.48 -7.00 -20.01
CA GLY A 571 6.06 -8.35 -20.37
C GLY A 571 7.17 -9.32 -20.74
N PRO A 572 8.09 -9.06 -21.70
CA PRO A 572 9.05 -10.06 -22.17
C PRO A 572 9.95 -10.63 -21.07
N VAL A 573 10.66 -9.77 -20.31
CA VAL A 573 11.57 -10.22 -19.26
C VAL A 573 10.80 -10.80 -18.08
N GLN A 574 9.67 -10.20 -17.74
CA GLN A 574 8.80 -10.67 -16.67
C GLN A 574 8.31 -12.09 -16.97
N LEU A 575 7.82 -12.37 -18.18
CA LEU A 575 7.37 -13.71 -18.58
C LEU A 575 8.53 -14.70 -18.59
N GLU A 576 9.70 -14.31 -19.11
CA GLU A 576 10.91 -15.14 -19.10
C GLU A 576 11.27 -15.61 -17.69
N ASP A 577 11.24 -14.68 -16.71
CA ASP A 577 11.55 -14.98 -15.32
C ASP A 577 10.50 -15.90 -14.68
N GLN A 578 9.21 -15.66 -14.95
CA GLN A 578 8.14 -16.53 -14.46
C GLN A 578 8.24 -17.94 -15.04
N MET A 579 8.55 -18.07 -16.34
CA MET A 579 8.79 -19.39 -16.95
C MET A 579 9.98 -20.10 -16.31
N THR A 580 11.06 -19.37 -15.99
CA THR A 580 12.22 -19.91 -15.26
C THR A 580 11.81 -20.44 -13.87
N MET A 581 10.92 -19.73 -13.16
CA MET A 581 10.41 -20.17 -11.86
C MET A 581 9.48 -21.38 -11.98
N ILE A 582 8.64 -21.44 -13.01
CA ILE A 582 7.79 -22.61 -13.32
C ILE A 582 8.67 -23.82 -13.60
N ASP A 583 9.69 -23.69 -14.46
CA ASP A 583 10.61 -24.76 -14.78
C ASP A 583 11.36 -25.27 -13.54
N ALA A 584 11.76 -24.37 -12.63
CA ALA A 584 12.39 -24.75 -11.36
C ALA A 584 11.43 -25.55 -10.46
N ALA A 585 10.15 -25.14 -10.38
CA ALA A 585 9.13 -25.88 -9.63
C ALA A 585 8.89 -27.27 -10.23
N LEU A 586 8.74 -27.38 -11.56
CA LEU A 586 8.56 -28.63 -12.28
C LEU A 586 9.76 -29.58 -12.14
N ALA A 587 10.98 -29.05 -12.16
CA ALA A 587 12.20 -29.83 -11.97
C ALA A 587 12.32 -30.40 -10.54
N LYS A 588 11.84 -29.65 -9.54
CA LYS A 588 11.88 -30.04 -8.13
C LYS A 588 10.76 -31.01 -7.76
N HIS A 589 9.58 -30.86 -8.35
CA HIS A 589 8.37 -31.62 -8.08
C HIS A 589 7.86 -32.29 -9.35
N GLN A 590 8.27 -33.54 -9.59
CA GLN A 590 7.92 -34.30 -10.81
C GLN A 590 6.43 -34.70 -10.87
N GLU A 591 5.71 -34.59 -9.76
CA GLU A 591 4.27 -34.76 -9.67
C GLU A 591 3.49 -33.58 -10.29
N LEU A 592 4.10 -32.43 -10.51
CA LEU A 592 3.47 -31.30 -11.20
C LEU A 592 3.27 -31.60 -12.68
N ASP A 593 2.10 -31.22 -13.18
CA ASP A 593 1.73 -31.46 -14.58
C ASP A 593 2.02 -30.22 -15.44
N LYS A 594 3.07 -30.28 -16.25
CA LYS A 594 3.45 -29.19 -17.17
C LYS A 594 2.41 -28.90 -18.27
N ASP A 595 1.49 -29.84 -18.53
CA ASP A 595 0.43 -29.70 -19.55
C ASP A 595 -0.87 -29.14 -18.97
N ARG A 596 -0.94 -28.91 -17.64
CA ARG A 596 -2.09 -28.33 -16.94
C ARG A 596 -1.67 -27.12 -16.09
N LEU A 597 -1.19 -26.08 -16.78
CA LEU A 597 -0.82 -24.81 -16.14
C LEU A 597 -1.99 -23.83 -16.21
N GLY A 598 -2.29 -23.19 -15.07
CA GLY A 598 -3.22 -22.07 -14.94
C GLY A 598 -2.48 -20.80 -14.53
N TRP A 599 -3.12 -19.64 -14.78
CA TRP A 599 -2.55 -18.34 -14.40
C TRP A 599 -3.66 -17.39 -13.98
N TRP A 600 -3.47 -16.63 -12.90
CA TRP A 600 -4.41 -15.58 -12.56
C TRP A 600 -3.76 -14.41 -11.83
N GLY A 601 -4.44 -13.26 -11.85
CA GLY A 601 -4.04 -12.08 -11.10
C GLY A 601 -4.98 -10.92 -11.30
N GLY A 602 -4.80 -9.89 -10.45
CA GLY A 602 -5.54 -8.64 -10.51
C GLY A 602 -4.66 -7.46 -10.92
N SER A 603 -5.27 -6.40 -11.49
CA SER A 603 -4.56 -5.20 -11.91
C SER A 603 -3.43 -5.52 -12.89
N TRP A 604 -2.20 -5.14 -12.59
CA TRP A 604 -1.04 -5.56 -13.38
C TRP A 604 -0.93 -7.09 -13.51
N GLY A 605 -1.25 -7.85 -12.46
CA GLY A 605 -1.32 -9.32 -12.51
C GLY A 605 -2.39 -9.83 -13.49
N GLY A 606 -3.49 -9.09 -13.66
CA GLY A 606 -4.50 -9.34 -14.70
C GLY A 606 -3.96 -9.08 -16.10
N THR A 607 -3.25 -7.98 -16.30
CA THR A 607 -2.50 -7.66 -17.53
C THR A 607 -1.52 -8.78 -17.84
N PHE A 608 -0.80 -9.23 -16.83
CA PHE A 608 0.20 -10.28 -16.98
C PHE A 608 -0.41 -11.65 -17.28
N THR A 609 -1.61 -11.93 -16.73
CA THR A 609 -2.41 -13.11 -17.14
C THR A 609 -2.68 -13.08 -18.64
N LEU A 610 -3.17 -11.96 -19.16
CA LEU A 610 -3.45 -11.80 -20.58
C LEU A 610 -2.16 -11.86 -21.42
N TYR A 611 -1.07 -11.27 -20.93
CA TYR A 611 0.23 -11.31 -21.60
C TYR A 611 0.75 -12.76 -21.70
N ALA A 612 0.72 -13.52 -20.61
CA ALA A 612 1.14 -14.92 -20.58
C ALA A 612 0.30 -15.78 -21.55
N MET A 613 -1.02 -15.63 -21.56
CA MET A 613 -1.92 -16.39 -22.43
C MET A 613 -1.87 -15.99 -23.91
N THR A 614 -1.35 -14.80 -24.24
CA THR A 614 -1.19 -14.35 -25.63
C THR A 614 0.23 -14.57 -26.17
N HIS A 615 1.23 -14.85 -25.30
CA HIS A 615 2.63 -15.02 -25.68
C HIS A 615 3.18 -16.43 -25.35
N SER A 616 2.37 -17.30 -24.75
CA SER A 616 2.68 -18.71 -24.51
C SER A 616 1.45 -19.58 -24.79
N ASP A 617 1.65 -20.83 -25.24
CA ASP A 617 0.61 -21.83 -25.45
C ASP A 617 0.51 -22.84 -24.31
N GLN A 618 1.29 -22.67 -23.25
CA GLN A 618 1.38 -23.58 -22.12
C GLN A 618 0.17 -23.45 -21.16
N PHE A 619 -0.44 -22.26 -21.06
CA PHE A 619 -1.52 -21.99 -20.10
C PHE A 619 -2.86 -22.40 -20.66
N LYS A 620 -3.54 -23.33 -19.93
CA LYS A 620 -4.85 -23.88 -20.33
C LYS A 620 -6.03 -23.08 -19.84
N ALA A 621 -5.87 -22.42 -18.68
CA ALA A 621 -6.89 -21.55 -18.06
C ALA A 621 -6.24 -20.30 -17.48
N GLY A 622 -6.93 -19.16 -17.59
CA GLY A 622 -6.49 -17.93 -16.97
C GLY A 622 -7.65 -17.09 -16.46
N VAL A 623 -7.40 -16.34 -15.38
CA VAL A 623 -8.36 -15.37 -14.83
C VAL A 623 -7.69 -14.02 -14.71
N ALA A 624 -8.19 -13.02 -15.43
CA ALA A 624 -7.69 -11.66 -15.41
C ALA A 624 -8.71 -10.71 -14.77
N LEU A 625 -8.35 -10.16 -13.60
CA LEU A 625 -9.17 -9.21 -12.86
C LEU A 625 -8.69 -7.79 -13.14
N ALA A 626 -9.58 -6.92 -13.59
CA ALA A 626 -9.34 -5.49 -13.84
C ALA A 626 -7.99 -5.22 -14.55
N PRO A 627 -7.73 -5.86 -15.73
CA PRO A 627 -6.44 -5.77 -16.42
C PRO A 627 -6.26 -4.44 -17.15
N VAL A 628 -5.07 -3.86 -17.10
CA VAL A 628 -4.64 -2.82 -18.05
C VAL A 628 -4.35 -3.50 -19.39
N THR A 629 -5.16 -3.27 -20.40
CA THR A 629 -5.03 -3.91 -21.72
C THR A 629 -4.37 -3.02 -22.77
N ASN A 630 -4.45 -1.71 -22.58
CA ASN A 630 -3.88 -0.70 -23.45
C ASN A 630 -3.20 0.40 -22.60
N TRP A 631 -1.90 0.50 -22.66
CA TRP A 631 -1.14 1.46 -21.86
C TRP A 631 -1.41 2.93 -22.21
N ARG A 632 -2.05 3.22 -23.36
CA ARG A 632 -2.51 4.57 -23.70
C ARG A 632 -3.71 5.04 -22.86
N ASP A 633 -4.43 4.10 -22.25
CA ASP A 633 -5.68 4.36 -21.54
C ASP A 633 -5.48 4.32 -20.02
N TYR A 634 -4.26 4.03 -19.54
CA TYR A 634 -3.91 4.09 -18.12
C TYR A 634 -3.43 5.50 -17.75
N ASP A 635 -3.10 5.78 -16.48
CA ASP A 635 -2.67 7.12 -16.08
C ASP A 635 -1.29 7.54 -16.62
N SER A 636 -1.05 8.86 -16.63
CA SER A 636 0.16 9.45 -17.18
C SER A 636 1.39 9.16 -16.35
N ILE A 637 1.33 9.33 -15.02
CA ILE A 637 2.53 9.30 -14.17
C ILE A 637 3.13 7.90 -14.06
N TYR A 638 2.29 6.86 -13.89
CA TYR A 638 2.74 5.48 -13.87
C TYR A 638 3.28 5.05 -15.23
N THR A 639 2.47 5.24 -16.27
CA THR A 639 2.81 4.73 -17.60
C THR A 639 4.03 5.42 -18.18
N GLU A 640 4.13 6.74 -18.05
CA GLU A 640 5.26 7.49 -18.62
C GLU A 640 6.58 7.28 -17.88
N ARG A 641 6.53 6.92 -16.59
CA ARG A 641 7.73 6.51 -15.84
C ARG A 641 8.44 5.36 -16.52
N TYR A 642 7.68 4.37 -16.98
CA TYR A 642 8.25 3.15 -17.55
C TYR A 642 8.29 3.15 -19.09
N LEU A 643 7.31 3.77 -19.75
CA LEU A 643 7.21 3.74 -21.22
C LEU A 643 7.53 5.08 -21.90
N SER A 644 7.88 6.13 -21.13
CA SER A 644 7.98 7.51 -21.64
C SER A 644 6.65 7.96 -22.27
N ARG A 645 6.59 9.14 -22.88
CA ARG A 645 5.36 9.59 -23.55
C ARG A 645 5.12 8.83 -24.85
N PRO A 646 3.86 8.66 -25.30
CA PRO A 646 3.55 7.98 -26.55
C PRO A 646 4.21 8.59 -27.79
N GLN A 647 4.53 9.88 -27.73
CA GLN A 647 5.24 10.60 -28.80
C GLN A 647 6.74 10.24 -28.85
N GLU A 648 7.32 9.83 -27.71
CA GLU A 648 8.73 9.53 -27.54
C GLU A 648 9.03 8.04 -27.77
N PHE A 649 8.09 7.15 -27.36
CA PHE A 649 8.24 5.71 -27.50
C PHE A 649 6.93 5.04 -27.99
N PRO A 650 6.42 5.37 -29.20
CA PRO A 650 5.16 4.83 -29.70
C PRO A 650 5.16 3.32 -29.87
N GLU A 651 6.33 2.71 -30.14
CA GLU A 651 6.49 1.25 -30.29
C GLU A 651 6.19 0.54 -28.97
N GLY A 652 6.60 1.09 -27.81
CA GLY A 652 6.34 0.50 -26.51
C GLY A 652 4.85 0.39 -26.21
N TYR A 653 4.08 1.42 -26.51
CA TYR A 653 2.63 1.41 -26.37
C TYR A 653 1.95 0.41 -27.31
N LYS A 654 2.51 0.20 -28.49
CA LYS A 654 2.00 -0.79 -29.44
C LYS A 654 2.34 -2.22 -29.01
N ASP A 655 3.58 -2.46 -28.64
CA ASP A 655 4.11 -3.81 -28.44
C ASP A 655 3.76 -4.38 -27.08
N PHE A 656 3.67 -3.52 -26.04
CA PHE A 656 3.35 -3.93 -24.67
C PHE A 656 1.86 -3.83 -24.30
N SER A 657 1.03 -3.16 -25.12
CA SER A 657 -0.42 -3.19 -24.89
C SER A 657 -0.99 -4.55 -25.33
N VAL A 658 -1.36 -5.37 -24.36
CA VAL A 658 -1.81 -6.76 -24.58
C VAL A 658 -3.04 -6.86 -25.50
N ALA A 659 -3.86 -5.80 -25.56
CA ALA A 659 -4.97 -5.70 -26.49
C ALA A 659 -4.54 -5.94 -27.95
N ASN A 660 -3.33 -5.55 -28.32
CA ASN A 660 -2.80 -5.76 -29.68
C ASN A 660 -2.40 -7.23 -29.96
N SER A 661 -2.30 -8.03 -28.92
CA SER A 661 -2.01 -9.47 -29.01
C SER A 661 -3.23 -10.35 -28.76
N ALA A 662 -4.43 -9.79 -28.54
CA ALA A 662 -5.66 -10.52 -28.20
C ALA A 662 -5.95 -11.70 -29.16
N ALA A 663 -5.73 -11.53 -30.48
CA ALA A 663 -5.93 -12.58 -31.48
C ALA A 663 -5.00 -13.81 -31.31
N LYS A 664 -3.97 -13.71 -30.46
CA LYS A 664 -3.04 -14.81 -30.17
C LYS A 664 -3.42 -15.60 -28.92
N LEU A 665 -4.49 -15.20 -28.21
CA LEU A 665 -4.90 -15.81 -26.96
C LEU A 665 -5.12 -17.32 -27.10
N LYS A 666 -4.54 -18.08 -26.17
CA LYS A 666 -4.68 -19.53 -26.08
C LYS A 666 -5.30 -19.90 -24.72
N GLY A 667 -5.94 -21.06 -24.65
CA GLY A 667 -6.57 -21.54 -23.44
C GLY A 667 -7.96 -20.91 -23.18
N ARG A 668 -8.45 -21.07 -21.96
CA ARG A 668 -9.77 -20.57 -21.52
C ARG A 668 -9.57 -19.35 -20.61
N LEU A 669 -10.21 -18.26 -20.97
CA LEU A 669 -10.08 -16.98 -20.26
C LEU A 669 -11.38 -16.60 -19.54
N LEU A 670 -11.27 -16.25 -18.27
CA LEU A 670 -12.28 -15.51 -17.51
C LEU A 670 -11.77 -14.07 -17.29
N LEU A 671 -12.50 -13.10 -17.85
CA LEU A 671 -12.29 -11.67 -17.56
C LEU A 671 -13.22 -11.24 -16.43
N VAL A 672 -12.71 -10.42 -15.51
CA VAL A 672 -13.49 -9.89 -14.38
C VAL A 672 -13.24 -8.39 -14.28
N HIS A 673 -14.31 -7.59 -14.10
CA HIS A 673 -14.16 -6.14 -13.92
C HIS A 673 -15.29 -5.53 -13.09
N GLY A 674 -14.95 -4.52 -12.26
CA GLY A 674 -15.90 -3.64 -11.58
C GLY A 674 -16.35 -2.51 -12.50
N THR A 675 -17.63 -2.12 -12.47
CA THR A 675 -18.09 -1.01 -13.35
C THR A 675 -17.79 0.37 -12.78
N GLY A 676 -17.50 0.45 -11.49
CA GLY A 676 -17.06 1.68 -10.81
C GLY A 676 -15.56 1.76 -10.59
N ASP A 677 -14.76 1.04 -11.38
CA ASP A 677 -13.29 1.04 -11.29
C ASP A 677 -12.76 2.40 -11.75
N ASP A 678 -12.22 3.15 -10.80
CA ASP A 678 -11.65 4.50 -10.95
C ASP A 678 -10.15 4.49 -11.22
N ASN A 679 -9.51 3.31 -11.14
CA ASN A 679 -8.09 3.11 -11.39
C ASN A 679 -7.87 2.53 -12.80
N VAL A 680 -8.24 1.27 -13.00
CA VAL A 680 -8.22 0.64 -14.31
C VAL A 680 -9.64 0.65 -14.87
N HIS A 681 -9.94 1.62 -15.69
CA HIS A 681 -11.29 1.83 -16.19
C HIS A 681 -11.84 0.61 -16.96
N LEU A 682 -13.15 0.40 -16.87
CA LEU A 682 -13.84 -0.71 -17.57
C LEU A 682 -13.56 -0.75 -19.09
N SER A 683 -13.21 0.39 -19.70
CA SER A 683 -12.85 0.48 -21.13
C SER A 683 -11.74 -0.48 -21.52
N HIS A 684 -10.77 -0.75 -20.63
CA HIS A 684 -9.70 -1.72 -20.88
C HIS A 684 -10.27 -3.11 -21.20
N THR A 685 -11.19 -3.61 -20.37
CA THR A 685 -11.84 -4.90 -20.62
C THR A 685 -12.74 -4.85 -21.86
N VAL A 686 -13.51 -3.78 -22.05
CA VAL A 686 -14.40 -3.64 -23.21
C VAL A 686 -13.61 -3.65 -24.53
N GLN A 687 -12.50 -2.94 -24.62
CA GLN A 687 -11.64 -2.90 -25.80
C GLN A 687 -10.99 -4.26 -26.07
N PHE A 688 -10.53 -4.97 -25.03
CA PHE A 688 -9.97 -6.31 -25.16
C PHE A 688 -11.01 -7.31 -25.66
N VAL A 689 -12.22 -7.27 -25.07
CA VAL A 689 -13.38 -8.08 -25.50
C VAL A 689 -13.69 -7.85 -26.99
N GLN A 690 -13.73 -6.59 -27.45
CA GLN A 690 -13.98 -6.30 -28.87
C GLN A 690 -12.95 -7.01 -29.78
N ARG A 691 -11.68 -6.99 -29.40
CA ARG A 691 -10.63 -7.65 -30.18
C ARG A 691 -10.75 -9.19 -30.16
N LEU A 692 -11.21 -9.79 -29.06
CA LEU A 692 -11.51 -11.23 -29.00
C LEU A 692 -12.68 -11.58 -29.90
N VAL A 693 -13.73 -10.76 -29.92
CA VAL A 693 -14.89 -10.93 -30.83
C VAL A 693 -14.45 -10.85 -32.27
N ASP A 694 -13.65 -9.84 -32.64
CA ASP A 694 -13.13 -9.67 -34.01
C ASP A 694 -12.26 -10.86 -34.45
N ALA A 695 -11.56 -11.48 -33.51
CA ALA A 695 -10.75 -12.68 -33.75
C ALA A 695 -11.52 -14.00 -33.67
N GLY A 696 -12.80 -13.99 -33.29
CA GLY A 696 -13.62 -15.18 -33.10
C GLY A 696 -13.18 -16.07 -31.94
N ILE A 697 -12.54 -15.50 -30.92
CA ILE A 697 -12.01 -16.22 -29.75
C ILE A 697 -13.06 -16.20 -28.63
N PRO A 698 -13.49 -17.36 -28.10
CA PRO A 698 -14.42 -17.43 -26.98
C PRO A 698 -13.74 -17.03 -25.67
N TYR A 699 -14.51 -16.39 -24.78
CA TYR A 699 -14.10 -15.95 -23.46
C TYR A 699 -15.30 -15.99 -22.50
N ASP A 700 -15.02 -16.01 -21.19
CA ASP A 700 -16.00 -15.77 -20.13
C ASP A 700 -15.79 -14.37 -19.57
N LEU A 701 -16.89 -13.69 -19.19
CA LEU A 701 -16.87 -12.34 -18.63
C LEU A 701 -17.75 -12.27 -17.37
N GLN A 702 -17.19 -11.71 -16.31
CA GLN A 702 -17.90 -11.41 -15.07
C GLN A 702 -17.79 -9.93 -14.73
N ILE A 703 -18.92 -9.24 -14.67
CA ILE A 703 -19.00 -7.81 -14.30
C ILE A 703 -19.58 -7.69 -12.88
N TYR A 704 -19.02 -6.77 -12.10
CA TYR A 704 -19.44 -6.43 -10.74
C TYR A 704 -19.84 -4.95 -10.63
N PRO A 705 -21.14 -4.62 -10.81
CA PRO A 705 -21.64 -3.28 -10.57
C PRO A 705 -21.89 -3.03 -9.06
N PRO A 706 -21.68 -1.84 -8.54
CA PRO A 706 -20.85 -0.72 -9.00
C PRO A 706 -19.41 -0.79 -8.42
N LYS A 707 -18.86 -2.00 -8.30
CA LYS A 707 -17.59 -2.25 -7.61
C LYS A 707 -16.42 -1.49 -8.23
N THR A 708 -15.57 -0.97 -7.34
CA THR A 708 -14.31 -0.32 -7.64
C THR A 708 -13.20 -1.34 -7.92
N HIS A 709 -11.96 -0.89 -8.05
CA HIS A 709 -10.78 -1.73 -8.30
C HIS A 709 -10.56 -2.83 -7.25
N SER A 710 -10.97 -2.60 -6.00
CA SER A 710 -10.73 -3.50 -4.86
C SER A 710 -11.74 -4.62 -4.68
N PHE A 711 -12.85 -4.66 -5.40
CA PHE A 711 -13.94 -5.65 -5.26
C PHE A 711 -14.37 -5.84 -3.80
N THR A 712 -14.64 -4.76 -3.08
CA THR A 712 -14.97 -4.79 -1.66
C THR A 712 -16.33 -5.44 -1.37
N GLY A 713 -16.50 -5.93 -0.13
CA GLY A 713 -17.70 -6.56 0.36
C GLY A 713 -17.64 -8.10 0.37
N ASN A 714 -18.12 -8.69 1.46
CA ASN A 714 -18.05 -10.15 1.68
C ASN A 714 -18.77 -10.96 0.59
N ASP A 715 -20.02 -10.60 0.26
CA ASP A 715 -20.81 -11.30 -0.77
C ASP A 715 -20.13 -11.23 -2.14
N THR A 716 -19.56 -10.07 -2.47
CA THR A 716 -18.80 -9.87 -3.71
C THR A 716 -17.58 -10.79 -3.76
N ARG A 717 -16.80 -10.83 -2.67
CA ARG A 717 -15.61 -11.69 -2.59
C ARG A 717 -15.98 -13.16 -2.63
N VAL A 718 -17.04 -13.59 -1.93
CA VAL A 718 -17.53 -14.98 -2.00
C VAL A 718 -17.87 -15.35 -3.44
N HIS A 719 -18.64 -14.51 -4.13
CA HIS A 719 -19.00 -14.79 -5.53
C HIS A 719 -17.77 -14.81 -6.45
N LEU A 720 -16.89 -13.82 -6.32
CA LEU A 720 -15.67 -13.70 -7.14
C LEU A 720 -14.76 -14.93 -6.99
N TYR A 721 -14.40 -15.28 -5.77
CA TYR A 721 -13.46 -16.38 -5.52
C TYR A 721 -14.08 -17.75 -5.82
N THR A 722 -15.43 -17.89 -5.73
CA THR A 722 -16.15 -19.07 -6.24
C THR A 722 -16.00 -19.18 -7.75
N ARG A 723 -16.19 -18.09 -8.51
CA ARG A 723 -16.02 -18.09 -9.97
C ARG A 723 -14.58 -18.41 -10.40
N ILE A 724 -13.57 -17.93 -9.66
CA ILE A 724 -12.16 -18.26 -9.92
C ILE A 724 -11.91 -19.76 -9.72
N LEU A 725 -12.38 -20.32 -8.59
CA LEU A 725 -12.21 -21.74 -8.27
C LEU A 725 -12.89 -22.62 -9.33
N GLU A 726 -14.17 -22.36 -9.65
CA GLU A 726 -14.95 -23.09 -10.66
C GLU A 726 -14.25 -23.08 -12.03
N HIS A 727 -13.69 -21.94 -12.44
CA HIS A 727 -12.98 -21.83 -13.70
C HIS A 727 -11.76 -22.78 -13.77
N PHE A 728 -10.94 -22.80 -12.71
CA PHE A 728 -9.80 -23.72 -12.67
C PHE A 728 -10.22 -25.18 -12.52
N GLU A 729 -11.26 -25.49 -11.74
CA GLU A 729 -11.78 -26.86 -11.65
C GLU A 729 -12.24 -27.37 -13.00
N GLN A 730 -13.00 -26.56 -13.72
CA GLN A 730 -13.53 -26.92 -15.03
C GLN A 730 -12.44 -27.18 -16.07
N TYR A 731 -11.40 -26.34 -16.11
CA TYR A 731 -10.46 -26.35 -17.23
C TYR A 731 -9.08 -26.95 -16.94
N LEU A 732 -8.75 -27.19 -15.66
CA LEU A 732 -7.49 -27.81 -15.29
C LEU A 732 -7.67 -29.23 -14.69
N LYS A 733 -8.83 -29.59 -14.13
CA LYS A 733 -9.08 -30.94 -13.60
C LYS A 733 -9.64 -31.88 -14.65
N GLU A 734 -10.50 -31.43 -15.54
CA GLU A 734 -11.02 -32.24 -16.62
C GLU A 734 -9.99 -32.37 -17.74
N PRO A 735 -9.83 -33.56 -18.35
CA PRO A 735 -9.01 -33.71 -19.55
C PRO A 735 -9.57 -32.80 -20.63
N ALA A 736 -8.72 -32.04 -21.29
CA ALA A 736 -9.11 -31.20 -22.41
C ALA A 736 -9.83 -32.06 -23.45
N GLN A 737 -11.14 -31.83 -23.65
CA GLN A 737 -11.93 -32.48 -24.68
C GLN A 737 -11.50 -32.02 -26.07
#